data_7cc3bcb49938d32050329bdb28d17fbd
#
_entry.id   7cc3bcb49938d32050329bdb28d17fbd
#
_cell.length_a   1.000
_cell.length_b   1.000
_cell.length_c   1.000
_cell.angle_alpha   90.00
_cell.angle_beta   90.00
_cell.angle_gamma   90.00
#
_symmetry.space_group_name_H-M   'P 1'
#
loop_
_entity.id
_entity.type
_entity.pdbx_description
1 polymer ?
#
loop_
_entity_poly.entity_id
_entity_poly.type
_entity_poly.pdbx_seq_one_letter_code
_entity_poly.pdbx_strand_id
1 'polypeptide(L)'
;MKRLNSQTPVYATVWSSAFRRSVAQTALCRLKAELRTLPRLSCAFVLAWSYSAAAGLPAEWQHDQPFSATAPGLVELNLPAETLDAARPALEDLRLYDDAGNEVPYLIERPAPVIKIVQNPKSFHVSMTASNTAIVLETGLAQPLDDLVLETPAGSFIKPVRVEGSTDLQRWQVLEPGQPIFRQPDGASRLHVSFPAGTWPWLRLTVDDRRSPPIPFTGARIHVAVKEPAPSGWMPATIAERNENPGETRLALNLGAANLNIAALQIETAEPLFTRHVTLAVPQVTDDTVREQTIGQGVIYRIAVESQPTTESLLVPLESQLRSRELLLFIQNQDSPPLPITAVRIERRPVYLIFLARQAGAYHLLTGNRLCPAPRYDLAALDMNLKAIAVSAIKLPVPADNPAYRRQEVLPGIEETGSALDVSAWKFRQPLKIARAGAQQLELNPEVLGHAQTDFQDLRLLRGSNQVPYIFEHTSISRSLVPTVTVTNDAKDPKLSRWMLKLPQARLPVTRLSCTTPTALFQREVTLYEELVDERGEKYRHQLGAASWMQKPGRQSREFFLALDSSPQSDTLFLETHNGDNPPIVLEKVQLFHPATRILFKAGSDDELFLYYGNPRATAPRYDLSLVAGQLLSADRATASPGAEQQLLKPSWRDHEMPGQGGVIFWAILALVVAVLLAVISRLLPKAPTPA
;
A
#
# COMPACT_ATOMS: atom_id res chain seq x y z
N MET A 1 -6.26 45.48 -19.78
CA MET A 1 -7.20 45.79 -20.88
C MET A 1 -8.04 44.54 -21.18
N LYS A 2 -9.37 44.79 -21.24
CA LYS A 2 -10.48 43.90 -21.68
C LYS A 2 -10.79 42.64 -20.86
N ARG A 3 -11.84 42.85 -20.03
CA ARG A 3 -12.77 41.84 -19.50
C ARG A 3 -13.61 41.28 -20.64
N LEU A 4 -13.96 39.98 -20.53
CA LEU A 4 -15.17 39.43 -21.21
C LEU A 4 -15.94 38.57 -20.21
N ASN A 5 -17.11 39.07 -19.85
CA ASN A 5 -18.21 38.37 -19.19
C ASN A 5 -18.84 37.39 -20.18
N SER A 6 -19.19 36.18 -19.71
CA SER A 6 -20.24 35.36 -20.32
C SER A 6 -21.16 34.81 -19.23
N GLN A 7 -22.33 35.37 -19.19
CA GLN A 7 -23.51 34.89 -18.45
C GLN A 7 -24.09 33.66 -19.16
N THR A 8 -24.46 32.65 -18.40
CA THR A 8 -25.36 31.57 -18.83
C THR A 8 -26.70 31.70 -18.15
N PRO A 9 -27.82 31.55 -18.85
CA PRO A 9 -29.15 31.76 -18.30
C PRO A 9 -29.69 30.52 -17.59
N VAL A 10 -30.28 30.76 -16.43
CA VAL A 10 -31.08 29.81 -15.64
C VAL A 10 -32.47 29.72 -16.28
N TYR A 11 -32.87 28.55 -16.76
CA TYR A 11 -34.28 28.25 -17.07
C TYR A 11 -34.94 27.59 -15.86
N ALA A 12 -35.79 28.34 -15.21
CA ALA A 12 -36.75 27.86 -14.23
C ALA A 12 -38.00 27.39 -14.97
N THR A 13 -38.32 26.10 -14.95
CA THR A 13 -39.62 25.58 -15.39
C THR A 13 -40.53 25.42 -14.19
N VAL A 14 -41.51 26.30 -14.11
CA VAL A 14 -42.64 26.21 -13.21
C VAL A 14 -43.61 25.17 -13.78
N TRP A 15 -43.86 24.09 -13.03
CA TRP A 15 -44.96 23.16 -13.31
C TRP A 15 -46.08 23.34 -12.28
N SER A 16 -47.24 23.67 -12.80
CA SER A 16 -48.42 24.04 -12.05
C SER A 16 -49.09 22.85 -11.35
N SER A 17 -49.65 23.17 -10.18
CA SER A 17 -50.30 22.28 -9.20
C SER A 17 -51.72 21.82 -9.57
N ALA A 18 -52.05 21.64 -10.85
CA ALA A 18 -53.42 21.34 -11.30
C ALA A 18 -53.74 19.88 -11.65
N PHE A 19 -52.78 18.94 -11.53
CA PHE A 19 -52.98 17.55 -12.01
C PHE A 19 -53.13 16.48 -10.92
N ARG A 20 -53.27 16.84 -9.65
CA ARG A 20 -53.36 15.86 -8.54
C ARG A 20 -54.74 15.74 -7.87
N ARG A 21 -55.82 16.27 -8.45
CA ARG A 21 -57.17 16.17 -7.83
C ARG A 21 -58.19 15.30 -8.58
N SER A 22 -57.83 14.63 -9.68
CA SER A 22 -58.82 13.90 -10.49
C SER A 22 -58.82 12.39 -10.37
N VAL A 23 -57.86 11.77 -9.67
CA VAL A 23 -57.77 10.29 -9.60
C VAL A 23 -58.25 9.69 -8.26
N ALA A 24 -58.43 10.52 -7.23
CA ALA A 24 -58.83 10.01 -5.89
C ALA A 24 -60.35 9.92 -5.64
N GLN A 25 -61.23 10.35 -6.54
CA GLN A 25 -62.66 10.33 -6.34
C GLN A 25 -63.43 9.19 -7.02
N THR A 26 -62.80 8.40 -7.88
CA THR A 26 -63.47 7.33 -8.63
C THR A 26 -63.33 5.94 -8.00
N ALA A 27 -62.51 5.76 -6.95
CA ALA A 27 -62.28 4.49 -6.29
C ALA A 27 -63.16 4.26 -5.04
N LEU A 28 -63.86 5.30 -4.52
CA LEU A 28 -64.67 5.17 -3.28
C LEU A 28 -66.15 4.87 -3.49
N CYS A 29 -66.65 4.83 -4.71
CA CYS A 29 -68.09 4.60 -5.01
C CYS A 29 -68.45 3.16 -5.41
N ARG A 30 -67.54 2.22 -5.47
CA ARG A 30 -67.82 0.83 -5.88
C ARG A 30 -67.84 -0.21 -4.74
N LEU A 31 -67.61 0.19 -3.50
CA LEU A 31 -67.55 -0.75 -2.35
C LEU A 31 -68.70 -0.62 -1.37
N LYS A 32 -69.87 -0.03 -1.76
CA LYS A 32 -71.06 0.17 -0.91
C LYS A 32 -72.31 -0.60 -1.38
N ALA A 33 -72.22 -1.46 -2.37
CA ALA A 33 -73.43 -2.08 -2.97
C ALA A 33 -73.63 -3.60 -2.76
N GLU A 34 -72.75 -4.29 -2.04
CA GLU A 34 -72.95 -5.76 -1.83
C GLU A 34 -72.77 -6.21 -0.37
N LEU A 35 -73.58 -5.67 0.55
CA LEU A 35 -73.71 -6.21 1.90
C LEU A 35 -75.18 -6.11 2.40
N ARG A 36 -76.13 -6.80 1.75
CA ARG A 36 -77.40 -7.15 2.34
C ARG A 36 -77.76 -8.57 1.90
N THR A 37 -77.85 -9.43 2.89
CA THR A 37 -78.42 -10.78 2.99
C THR A 37 -77.40 -11.87 3.34
N LEU A 38 -77.37 -12.24 4.62
CA LEU A 38 -77.48 -13.61 5.07
C LEU A 38 -77.54 -13.69 6.62
N PRO A 39 -78.14 -14.74 7.22
CA PRO A 39 -78.75 -14.68 8.52
C PRO A 39 -77.85 -15.10 9.68
N ARG A 40 -78.26 -14.73 10.87
CA ARG A 40 -77.72 -15.08 12.18
C ARG A 40 -77.45 -16.59 12.31
N LEU A 41 -76.20 -16.96 12.74
CA LEU A 41 -75.97 -18.06 13.63
C LEU A 41 -74.54 -18.03 14.18
N SER A 42 -74.46 -18.26 15.52
CA SER A 42 -73.33 -18.77 16.30
C SER A 42 -72.15 -17.86 16.64
N CYS A 43 -72.16 -17.34 17.90
CA CYS A 43 -70.97 -16.96 18.66
C CYS A 43 -69.94 -18.10 18.69
N ALA A 44 -68.84 -17.91 18.05
CA ALA A 44 -67.60 -18.61 18.36
C ALA A 44 -66.58 -17.56 18.73
N PHE A 45 -66.15 -17.57 19.98
CA PHE A 45 -65.03 -16.81 20.52
C PHE A 45 -63.77 -17.22 19.77
N VAL A 46 -63.40 -16.48 18.75
CA VAL A 46 -62.06 -16.58 18.18
C VAL A 46 -61.20 -15.61 18.96
N LEU A 47 -60.44 -16.12 19.93
CA LEU A 47 -59.25 -15.49 20.47
C LEU A 47 -58.33 -15.24 19.29
N ALA A 48 -58.37 -14.03 18.75
CA ALA A 48 -57.29 -13.51 17.88
C ALA A 48 -56.04 -13.41 18.75
N TRP A 49 -55.21 -14.42 18.76
CA TRP A 49 -53.82 -14.27 19.12
C TRP A 49 -53.23 -13.29 18.11
N SER A 50 -53.08 -12.06 18.58
CA SER A 50 -52.19 -11.11 17.94
C SER A 50 -50.78 -11.72 18.02
N TYR A 51 -50.38 -12.46 17.01
CA TYR A 51 -48.97 -12.68 16.75
C TYR A 51 -48.43 -11.27 16.45
N SER A 52 -47.87 -10.61 17.47
CA SER A 52 -46.83 -9.63 17.24
C SER A 52 -45.73 -10.40 16.54
N ALA A 53 -45.73 -10.37 15.21
CA ALA A 53 -44.53 -10.71 14.48
C ALA A 53 -43.49 -9.72 15.02
N ALA A 54 -42.60 -10.18 15.88
CA ALA A 54 -41.39 -9.47 16.17
C ALA A 54 -40.80 -9.15 14.78
N ALA A 55 -40.72 -7.87 14.43
CA ALA A 55 -40.14 -7.45 13.17
C ALA A 55 -38.71 -7.98 13.18
N GLY A 56 -38.48 -9.06 12.41
CA GLY A 56 -37.16 -9.69 12.34
C GLY A 56 -36.15 -8.64 11.81
N LEU A 57 -34.92 -8.76 12.24
CA LEU A 57 -33.82 -7.93 11.72
C LEU A 57 -33.76 -8.02 10.19
N PRO A 58 -33.42 -6.93 9.49
CA PRO A 58 -33.27 -6.94 8.04
C PRO A 58 -32.24 -7.98 7.58
N ALA A 59 -32.61 -8.78 6.58
CA ALA A 59 -31.83 -9.91 6.09
C ALA A 59 -30.63 -9.53 5.22
N GLU A 60 -30.50 -8.25 4.86
CA GLU A 60 -29.47 -7.72 3.99
C GLU A 60 -28.16 -7.39 4.72
N TRP A 61 -28.18 -7.32 6.05
CA TRP A 61 -26.98 -7.07 6.88
C TRP A 61 -26.38 -8.37 7.37
N GLN A 62 -25.07 -8.50 7.16
CA GLN A 62 -24.32 -9.71 7.51
C GLN A 62 -24.15 -9.88 9.02
N HIS A 63 -23.90 -8.77 9.73
CA HIS A 63 -23.56 -8.82 11.15
C HIS A 63 -24.57 -8.05 11.99
N ASP A 64 -24.81 -8.56 13.19
CA ASP A 64 -25.59 -7.95 14.26
C ASP A 64 -24.76 -7.83 15.54
N GLN A 65 -24.89 -6.70 16.22
CA GLN A 65 -24.28 -6.42 17.52
C GLN A 65 -25.38 -5.96 18.48
N PRO A 66 -26.00 -6.90 19.21
CA PRO A 66 -27.00 -6.55 20.20
C PRO A 66 -26.38 -5.91 21.43
N PHE A 67 -27.00 -4.83 21.93
CA PHE A 67 -26.63 -4.18 23.19
C PHE A 67 -27.88 -3.59 23.85
N SER A 68 -27.75 -3.10 25.11
CA SER A 68 -28.89 -2.57 25.85
C SER A 68 -28.59 -1.18 26.40
N ALA A 69 -29.51 -0.24 26.19
CA ALA A 69 -29.51 1.04 26.88
C ALA A 69 -30.29 0.91 28.21
N THR A 70 -29.69 1.30 29.32
CA THR A 70 -30.27 1.15 30.66
C THR A 70 -31.26 2.24 31.02
N ALA A 71 -31.20 3.39 30.35
CA ALA A 71 -32.07 4.55 30.58
C ALA A 71 -32.28 5.36 29.29
N PRO A 72 -33.39 6.11 29.18
CA PRO A 72 -33.53 7.09 28.12
C PRO A 72 -32.44 8.18 28.22
N GLY A 73 -31.96 8.66 27.07
CA GLY A 73 -30.94 9.71 27.03
C GLY A 73 -30.00 9.57 25.84
N LEU A 74 -28.98 10.41 25.81
CA LEU A 74 -27.93 10.35 24.79
C LEU A 74 -26.96 9.21 25.11
N VAL A 75 -26.71 8.36 24.12
CA VAL A 75 -25.84 7.18 24.23
C VAL A 75 -24.72 7.31 23.24
N GLU A 76 -23.49 6.99 23.70
CA GLU A 76 -22.28 6.91 22.89
C GLU A 76 -21.79 5.45 22.81
N LEU A 77 -21.59 4.97 21.61
CA LEU A 77 -21.01 3.67 21.32
C LEU A 77 -19.62 3.85 20.74
N ASN A 78 -18.60 3.33 21.42
CA ASN A 78 -17.26 3.24 20.85
C ASN A 78 -17.20 2.04 19.90
N LEU A 79 -17.05 2.29 18.59
CA LEU A 79 -17.01 1.24 17.57
C LEU A 79 -15.69 0.45 17.66
N PRO A 80 -15.72 -0.85 17.99
CA PRO A 80 -14.53 -1.68 18.01
C PRO A 80 -13.94 -1.86 16.60
N ALA A 81 -12.69 -2.32 16.51
CA ALA A 81 -12.00 -2.49 15.23
C ALA A 81 -12.73 -3.46 14.30
N GLU A 82 -13.31 -4.51 14.87
CA GLU A 82 -14.07 -5.53 14.16
C GLU A 82 -15.35 -4.97 13.52
N THR A 83 -16.01 -4.01 14.17
CA THR A 83 -17.16 -3.31 13.58
C THR A 83 -16.74 -2.42 12.40
N LEU A 84 -15.63 -1.70 12.54
CA LEU A 84 -15.09 -0.87 11.46
C LEU A 84 -14.67 -1.71 10.27
N ASP A 85 -14.12 -2.89 10.53
CA ASP A 85 -13.69 -3.85 9.52
C ASP A 85 -14.86 -4.48 8.77
N ALA A 86 -15.93 -4.81 9.48
CA ALA A 86 -17.16 -5.35 8.90
C ALA A 86 -17.95 -4.31 8.10
N ALA A 87 -17.76 -3.03 8.39
CA ALA A 87 -18.47 -1.94 7.74
C ALA A 87 -17.79 -1.50 6.43
N ARG A 88 -18.54 -0.77 5.60
CA ARG A 88 -18.00 -0.11 4.40
C ARG A 88 -17.07 1.07 4.76
N PRO A 89 -16.17 1.50 3.85
CA PRO A 89 -15.12 2.49 4.16
C PRO A 89 -15.59 3.83 4.73
N ALA A 90 -16.76 4.31 4.35
CA ALA A 90 -17.34 5.53 4.90
C ALA A 90 -18.38 5.28 6.01
N LEU A 91 -18.53 4.01 6.44
CA LEU A 91 -19.52 3.56 7.43
C LEU A 91 -20.97 3.79 6.97
N GLU A 92 -21.19 3.84 5.68
CA GLU A 92 -22.48 4.13 5.08
C GLU A 92 -23.51 3.01 5.21
N ASP A 93 -23.06 1.81 5.54
CA ASP A 93 -23.92 0.63 5.75
C ASP A 93 -24.28 0.37 7.21
N LEU A 94 -23.79 1.19 8.15
CA LEU A 94 -24.24 1.09 9.54
C LEU A 94 -25.75 1.40 9.62
N ARG A 95 -26.48 0.60 10.40
CA ARG A 95 -27.86 0.88 10.79
C ARG A 95 -28.09 0.48 12.24
N LEU A 96 -28.82 1.31 12.94
CA LEU A 96 -29.21 1.08 14.32
C LEU A 96 -30.72 0.83 14.38
N TYR A 97 -31.12 -0.27 15.01
CA TYR A 97 -32.52 -0.64 15.20
C TYR A 97 -32.85 -0.80 16.69
N ASP A 98 -34.07 -0.46 17.08
CA ASP A 98 -34.61 -0.80 18.39
C ASP A 98 -35.21 -2.23 18.37
N ASP A 99 -35.62 -2.74 19.53
CA ASP A 99 -36.24 -4.07 19.69
C ASP A 99 -37.63 -4.20 19.00
N ALA A 100 -38.25 -3.08 18.67
CA ALA A 100 -39.48 -3.05 17.87
C ALA A 100 -39.21 -3.08 16.35
N GLY A 101 -37.96 -3.08 15.92
CA GLY A 101 -37.54 -3.09 14.52
C GLY A 101 -37.61 -1.71 13.83
N ASN A 102 -37.63 -0.64 14.57
CA ASN A 102 -37.58 0.70 14.00
C ASN A 102 -36.12 1.15 13.86
N GLU A 103 -35.80 1.78 12.73
CA GLU A 103 -34.48 2.39 12.51
C GLU A 103 -34.32 3.63 13.39
N VAL A 104 -33.21 3.70 14.12
CA VAL A 104 -32.88 4.76 15.06
C VAL A 104 -31.81 5.67 14.45
N PRO A 105 -32.10 6.98 14.26
CA PRO A 105 -31.11 7.94 13.75
C PRO A 105 -29.90 8.10 14.68
N TYR A 106 -28.70 8.25 14.08
CA TYR A 106 -27.44 8.41 14.80
C TYR A 106 -26.49 9.38 14.08
N LEU A 107 -25.47 9.83 14.80
CA LEU A 107 -24.34 10.59 14.29
C LEU A 107 -23.04 9.78 14.46
N ILE A 108 -22.13 9.92 13.52
CA ILE A 108 -20.75 9.39 13.64
C ILE A 108 -19.84 10.54 14.04
N GLU A 109 -19.17 10.39 15.19
CA GLU A 109 -18.14 11.30 15.65
C GLU A 109 -16.75 10.66 15.52
N ARG A 110 -15.84 11.40 14.87
CA ARG A 110 -14.41 11.06 14.80
C ARG A 110 -13.65 12.17 15.51
N PRO A 111 -13.12 11.94 16.72
CA PRO A 111 -12.32 12.94 17.41
C PRO A 111 -11.18 13.41 16.52
N ALA A 112 -11.17 14.71 16.23
CA ALA A 112 -10.09 15.31 15.45
C ALA A 112 -8.79 15.32 16.27
N PRO A 113 -7.62 15.21 15.61
CA PRO A 113 -6.36 15.44 16.26
C PRO A 113 -6.36 16.84 16.87
N VAL A 114 -5.87 16.95 18.11
CA VAL A 114 -5.76 18.25 18.74
C VAL A 114 -4.58 18.99 18.14
N ILE A 115 -4.86 20.05 17.39
CA ILE A 115 -3.84 20.92 16.81
C ILE A 115 -3.33 21.81 17.93
N LYS A 116 -2.04 21.67 18.29
CA LYS A 116 -1.38 22.60 19.21
C LYS A 116 -1.33 24.01 18.62
N ILE A 117 -1.71 25.00 19.43
CA ILE A 117 -1.55 26.39 19.02
C ILE A 117 -0.07 26.70 19.02
N VAL A 118 0.44 27.18 17.88
CA VAL A 118 1.84 27.55 17.69
C VAL A 118 1.95 29.06 17.69
N GLN A 119 2.85 29.60 18.51
CA GLN A 119 3.11 31.04 18.61
C GLN A 119 4.61 31.33 18.61
N ASN A 120 4.97 32.49 18.06
CA ASN A 120 6.33 33.00 18.19
C ASN A 120 6.51 33.62 19.58
N PRO A 121 7.70 33.52 20.18
CA PRO A 121 8.02 34.22 21.43
C PRO A 121 7.94 35.74 21.23
N LYS A 122 7.57 36.47 22.25
CA LYS A 122 7.53 37.93 22.26
C LYS A 122 8.92 38.53 22.15
N SER A 123 9.95 37.87 22.75
CA SER A 123 11.34 38.20 22.58
C SER A 123 12.20 36.92 22.50
N PHE A 124 13.31 36.97 21.78
CA PHE A 124 14.25 35.88 21.59
C PHE A 124 15.68 36.41 21.59
N HIS A 125 16.45 36.11 22.64
CA HIS A 125 17.81 36.57 22.83
C HIS A 125 18.77 35.40 22.93
N VAL A 126 19.86 35.45 22.13
CA VAL A 126 20.91 34.43 22.12
C VAL A 126 22.20 35.02 22.61
N SER A 127 22.84 34.35 23.55
CA SER A 127 24.18 34.66 24.06
C SER A 127 25.06 33.43 23.89
N MET A 128 26.17 33.59 23.16
CA MET A 128 27.11 32.51 22.88
C MET A 128 28.41 32.70 23.63
N THR A 129 28.88 31.61 24.25
CA THR A 129 30.24 31.50 24.80
C THR A 129 30.97 30.34 24.17
N ALA A 130 32.23 30.13 24.47
CA ALA A 130 32.99 28.98 23.95
C ALA A 130 32.46 27.63 24.45
N SER A 131 31.76 27.59 25.58
CA SER A 131 31.30 26.36 26.25
C SER A 131 29.78 26.13 26.23
N ASN A 132 29.01 27.19 25.97
CA ASN A 132 27.56 27.09 25.91
C ASN A 132 26.91 28.21 25.10
N THR A 133 25.72 27.92 24.59
CA THR A 133 24.80 28.91 24.00
C THR A 133 23.58 29.01 24.88
N ALA A 134 23.34 30.19 25.46
CA ALA A 134 22.14 30.47 26.27
C ALA A 134 21.10 31.22 25.40
N ILE A 135 19.89 30.71 25.35
CA ILE A 135 18.76 31.31 24.66
C ILE A 135 17.73 31.68 25.73
N VAL A 136 17.42 32.96 25.84
CA VAL A 136 16.38 33.46 26.75
C VAL A 136 15.24 34.01 25.90
N LEU A 137 14.02 33.55 26.13
CA LEU A 137 12.83 33.97 25.43
C LEU A 137 11.70 34.35 26.40
N GLU A 138 10.97 35.42 26.05
CA GLU A 138 9.72 35.81 26.65
C GLU A 138 8.59 35.16 25.87
N THR A 139 7.79 34.30 26.53
CA THR A 139 6.74 33.55 25.86
C THR A 139 5.55 34.44 25.47
N GLY A 140 5.24 35.45 26.31
CA GLY A 140 4.08 36.29 26.12
C GLY A 140 2.74 35.57 26.32
N LEU A 141 2.74 34.37 26.89
CA LEU A 141 1.58 33.50 27.02
C LEU A 141 1.19 33.32 28.49
N ALA A 142 -0.10 33.37 28.76
CA ALA A 142 -0.69 33.02 30.05
C ALA A 142 -1.16 31.56 30.14
N GLN A 143 -1.12 30.84 29.01
CA GLN A 143 -1.52 29.43 28.90
C GLN A 143 -0.34 28.51 29.24
N PRO A 144 -0.59 27.29 29.74
CA PRO A 144 0.45 26.29 29.94
C PRO A 144 1.14 25.93 28.64
N LEU A 145 2.45 25.75 28.70
CA LEU A 145 3.34 25.34 27.60
C LEU A 145 3.95 24.00 27.95
N ASP A 146 4.18 23.13 26.98
CA ASP A 146 4.78 21.82 27.17
C ASP A 146 5.92 21.52 26.20
N ASP A 147 6.11 22.32 25.16
CA ASP A 147 7.20 22.16 24.20
C ASP A 147 7.48 23.41 23.37
N LEU A 148 8.62 23.40 22.69
CA LEU A 148 8.98 24.38 21.66
C LEU A 148 9.84 23.74 20.58
N VAL A 149 9.90 24.38 19.41
CA VAL A 149 10.79 24.00 18.29
C VAL A 149 11.79 25.12 18.08
N LEU A 150 13.09 24.80 18.14
CA LEU A 150 14.17 25.73 17.83
C LEU A 150 14.38 25.87 16.31
N GLU A 151 14.74 27.06 15.86
CA GLU A 151 15.07 27.35 14.47
C GLU A 151 16.57 27.63 14.33
N THR A 152 17.23 26.93 13.40
CA THR A 152 18.65 27.10 13.13
C THR A 152 18.97 26.81 11.66
N PRO A 153 19.83 27.60 11.00
CA PRO A 153 20.35 27.30 9.68
C PRO A 153 21.51 26.28 9.70
N ALA A 154 21.98 25.87 10.91
CA ALA A 154 23.12 24.97 11.03
C ALA A 154 22.86 23.63 10.32
N GLY A 155 23.89 23.09 9.67
CA GLY A 155 23.89 21.78 9.02
C GLY A 155 23.85 20.63 10.05
N SER A 156 24.84 19.73 9.98
CA SER A 156 24.88 18.58 10.88
C SER A 156 25.41 18.93 12.26
N PHE A 157 24.70 18.54 13.30
CA PHE A 157 25.11 18.69 14.70
C PHE A 157 24.32 17.74 15.61
N ILE A 158 24.85 17.51 16.81
CA ILE A 158 24.13 16.90 17.94
C ILE A 158 24.55 17.63 19.22
N LYS A 159 23.58 18.15 19.98
CA LYS A 159 23.84 18.93 21.19
C LYS A 159 22.78 18.65 22.27
N PRO A 160 23.18 18.53 23.55
CA PRO A 160 22.22 18.49 24.64
C PRO A 160 21.70 19.91 24.93
N VAL A 161 20.40 19.98 25.25
CA VAL A 161 19.72 21.23 25.62
C VAL A 161 19.05 21.03 26.98
N ARG A 162 19.37 21.90 27.91
CA ARG A 162 18.70 22.05 29.20
C ARG A 162 17.63 23.14 29.12
N VAL A 163 16.47 22.93 29.71
CA VAL A 163 15.38 23.91 29.74
C VAL A 163 15.07 24.31 31.16
N GLU A 164 14.94 25.62 31.39
CA GLU A 164 14.58 26.21 32.63
C GLU A 164 13.45 27.23 32.42
N GLY A 165 12.50 27.28 33.36
CA GLY A 165 11.39 28.23 33.36
C GLY A 165 11.52 29.24 34.53
N SER A 166 11.04 30.46 34.30
CA SER A 166 11.00 31.50 35.34
C SER A 166 9.75 32.35 35.21
N THR A 167 9.27 32.86 36.35
CA THR A 167 8.18 33.84 36.41
C THR A 167 8.67 35.27 36.60
N ASP A 168 9.92 35.48 37.08
CA ASP A 168 10.48 36.77 37.50
C ASP A 168 11.87 37.11 36.95
N LEU A 169 12.45 36.24 36.07
CA LEU A 169 13.83 36.31 35.56
C LEU A 169 14.92 36.15 36.61
N GLN A 170 14.58 36.03 37.89
CA GLN A 170 15.56 35.90 38.99
C GLN A 170 15.67 34.45 39.46
N ARG A 171 14.55 33.74 39.56
CA ARG A 171 14.49 32.34 39.99
C ARG A 171 14.18 31.44 38.82
N TRP A 172 15.11 30.53 38.57
CA TRP A 172 14.99 29.57 37.44
C TRP A 172 14.75 28.16 37.98
N GLN A 173 13.70 27.54 37.52
CA GLN A 173 13.37 26.15 37.80
C GLN A 173 13.79 25.27 36.60
N VAL A 174 14.52 24.19 36.88
CA VAL A 174 14.85 23.21 35.81
C VAL A 174 13.59 22.45 35.47
N LEU A 175 13.22 22.52 34.19
CA LEU A 175 12.09 21.80 33.60
C LEU A 175 12.55 20.52 32.94
N GLU A 176 13.69 20.59 32.22
CA GLU A 176 14.31 19.46 31.54
C GLU A 176 15.82 19.55 31.71
N PRO A 177 16.47 18.57 32.39
CA PRO A 177 17.92 18.64 32.66
C PRO A 177 18.80 18.47 31.47
N GLY A 178 18.30 17.82 30.39
CA GLY A 178 19.01 17.63 29.14
C GLY A 178 18.32 16.71 28.21
N GLN A 179 18.11 17.15 26.98
CA GLN A 179 17.63 16.32 25.87
C GLN A 179 18.38 16.69 24.60
N PRO A 180 18.60 15.73 23.66
CA PRO A 180 19.32 16.01 22.44
C PRO A 180 18.46 16.78 21.45
N ILE A 181 19.05 17.81 20.85
CA ILE A 181 18.66 18.37 19.57
C ILE A 181 19.72 17.99 18.54
N PHE A 182 19.29 17.67 17.34
CA PHE A 182 20.22 17.25 16.31
C PHE A 182 19.70 17.50 14.89
N ARG A 183 20.63 17.56 13.97
CA ARG A 183 20.43 17.42 12.53
C ARG A 183 21.55 16.58 11.96
N GLN A 184 21.22 15.55 11.17
CA GLN A 184 22.18 14.64 10.57
C GLN A 184 22.32 14.91 9.06
N PRO A 185 23.41 14.47 8.42
CA PRO A 185 23.64 14.67 6.99
C PRO A 185 22.60 14.00 6.10
N ASP A 186 22.00 12.91 6.57
CA ASP A 186 20.94 12.16 5.92
C ASP A 186 19.58 12.88 5.94
N GLY A 187 19.48 14.06 6.61
CA GLY A 187 18.27 14.85 6.75
C GLY A 187 17.48 14.57 8.04
N ALA A 188 17.87 13.56 8.82
CA ALA A 188 17.26 13.30 10.13
C ALA A 188 17.46 14.50 11.04
N SER A 189 16.39 15.02 11.64
CA SER A 189 16.50 16.19 12.51
C SER A 189 15.46 16.19 13.61
N ARG A 190 15.88 16.60 14.81
CA ARG A 190 15.01 16.90 15.93
C ARG A 190 15.42 18.22 16.54
N LEU A 191 14.58 19.23 16.35
CA LEU A 191 14.74 20.56 16.94
C LEU A 191 13.66 20.85 18.00
N HIS A 192 12.84 19.86 18.27
CA HIS A 192 11.75 19.88 19.22
C HIS A 192 12.28 19.59 20.62
N VAL A 193 11.92 20.45 21.58
CA VAL A 193 12.35 20.41 22.98
C VAL A 193 11.10 20.37 23.85
N SER A 194 10.88 19.25 24.56
CA SER A 194 9.71 19.02 25.40
C SER A 194 10.05 19.23 26.87
N PHE A 195 9.08 19.68 27.66
CA PHE A 195 9.20 19.87 29.10
C PHE A 195 7.82 19.71 29.79
N PRO A 196 7.77 19.50 31.12
CA PRO A 196 6.51 19.40 31.85
C PRO A 196 5.64 20.65 31.63
N ALA A 197 4.35 20.44 31.35
CA ALA A 197 3.39 21.51 31.11
C ALA A 197 3.34 22.50 32.30
N GLY A 198 3.44 23.78 32.00
CA GLY A 198 3.40 24.85 32.99
C GLY A 198 3.29 26.23 32.37
N THR A 199 2.88 27.22 33.15
CA THR A 199 2.80 28.61 32.73
C THR A 199 4.12 29.30 33.03
N TRP A 200 4.91 29.52 31.95
CA TRP A 200 6.25 30.08 32.04
C TRP A 200 6.33 31.35 31.18
N PRO A 201 6.28 32.55 31.82
CA PRO A 201 6.50 33.81 31.09
C PRO A 201 7.88 33.88 30.43
N TRP A 202 8.87 33.26 31.05
CA TRP A 202 10.25 33.22 30.58
C TRP A 202 10.77 31.79 30.54
N LEU A 203 11.44 31.45 29.41
CA LEU A 203 12.17 30.21 29.28
C LEU A 203 13.65 30.50 28.98
N ARG A 204 14.53 29.70 29.55
CA ARG A 204 15.96 29.70 29.26
C ARG A 204 16.37 28.32 28.80
N LEU A 205 16.94 28.27 27.58
CA LEU A 205 17.53 27.06 27.03
C LEU A 205 19.04 27.21 27.05
N THR A 206 19.74 26.23 27.59
CA THR A 206 21.19 26.17 27.62
C THR A 206 21.65 25.01 26.77
N VAL A 207 22.29 25.31 25.63
CA VAL A 207 22.88 24.33 24.72
C VAL A 207 24.33 24.11 25.13
N ASP A 208 24.77 22.87 25.26
CA ASP A 208 26.15 22.52 25.62
C ASP A 208 27.04 22.51 24.38
N ASP A 209 28.01 23.42 24.33
CA ASP A 209 28.95 23.61 23.23
C ASP A 209 30.36 23.12 23.55
N ARG A 210 30.61 22.50 24.71
CA ARG A 210 31.95 22.09 25.16
C ARG A 210 32.66 21.13 24.21
N ARG A 211 31.91 20.38 23.37
CA ARG A 211 32.46 19.34 22.49
C ARG A 211 32.40 19.68 21.00
N SER A 212 31.64 20.68 20.63
CA SER A 212 31.52 21.12 19.24
C SER A 212 31.26 22.63 19.19
N PRO A 213 31.67 23.32 18.14
CA PRO A 213 31.49 24.75 18.01
C PRO A 213 30.02 25.18 18.25
N PRO A 214 29.77 26.36 18.85
CA PRO A 214 28.45 26.95 18.92
C PRO A 214 27.78 27.04 17.56
N ILE A 215 26.46 26.82 17.53
CA ILE A 215 25.64 26.95 16.32
C ILE A 215 24.69 28.14 16.45
N PRO A 216 24.37 28.85 15.37
CA PRO A 216 23.45 29.97 15.40
C PRO A 216 22.00 29.48 15.57
N PHE A 217 21.23 30.11 16.46
CA PHE A 217 19.78 29.95 16.56
C PHE A 217 19.10 31.24 16.12
N THR A 218 18.11 31.15 15.23
CA THR A 218 17.43 32.29 14.61
C THR A 218 16.06 32.56 15.18
N GLY A 219 15.46 31.58 15.88
CA GLY A 219 14.12 31.72 16.45
C GLY A 219 13.68 30.47 17.20
N ALA A 220 12.45 30.54 17.69
CA ALA A 220 11.73 29.40 18.27
C ALA A 220 10.24 29.52 17.99
N ARG A 221 9.55 28.38 17.94
CA ARG A 221 8.08 28.29 17.94
C ARG A 221 7.63 27.59 19.22
N ILE A 222 6.74 28.23 19.95
CA ILE A 222 6.24 27.73 21.24
C ILE A 222 4.90 27.06 21.03
N HIS A 223 4.70 25.91 21.63
CA HIS A 223 3.45 25.18 21.58
C HIS A 223 2.70 25.27 22.90
N VAL A 224 1.43 25.64 22.82
CA VAL A 224 0.52 25.67 23.97
C VAL A 224 0.12 24.24 24.31
N ALA A 225 0.22 23.88 25.60
CA ALA A 225 -0.14 22.57 26.09
C ALA A 225 -1.63 22.27 25.84
N VAL A 226 -1.91 21.07 25.40
CA VAL A 226 -3.27 20.59 25.20
C VAL A 226 -3.84 20.15 26.54
N LYS A 227 -4.99 20.71 26.93
CA LYS A 227 -5.65 20.38 28.20
C LYS A 227 -6.15 18.94 28.23
N GLU A 228 -6.73 18.51 27.13
CA GLU A 228 -7.28 17.17 26.98
C GLU A 228 -6.77 16.57 25.66
N PRO A 229 -5.88 15.56 25.71
CA PRO A 229 -5.46 14.87 24.50
C PRO A 229 -6.66 14.14 23.89
N ALA A 230 -6.69 14.06 22.58
CA ALA A 230 -7.70 13.25 21.88
C ALA A 230 -7.59 11.79 22.33
N PRO A 231 -8.71 11.11 22.62
CA PRO A 231 -8.68 9.73 23.06
C PRO A 231 -8.01 8.84 22.02
N SER A 232 -7.24 7.88 22.47
CA SER A 232 -6.55 6.89 21.62
C SER A 232 -6.38 5.56 22.33
N GLY A 233 -6.05 4.52 21.58
CA GLY A 233 -5.77 3.19 22.09
C GLY A 233 -4.73 2.48 21.24
N TRP A 234 -3.88 1.67 21.87
CA TRP A 234 -2.84 0.90 21.18
C TRP A 234 -3.33 -0.49 20.81
N MET A 235 -2.98 -0.92 19.60
CA MET A 235 -3.20 -2.28 19.12
C MET A 235 -1.97 -2.80 18.36
N PRO A 236 -1.72 -4.14 18.38
CA PRO A 236 -0.61 -4.71 17.64
C PRO A 236 -0.89 -4.68 16.14
N ALA A 237 0.17 -4.50 15.33
CA ALA A 237 0.18 -4.77 13.91
C ALA A 237 1.06 -5.99 13.64
N THR A 238 0.55 -6.95 12.86
CA THR A 238 1.29 -8.17 12.56
C THR A 238 2.16 -7.95 11.33
N ILE A 239 3.44 -8.29 11.42
CA ILE A 239 4.34 -8.29 10.26
C ILE A 239 3.98 -9.48 9.38
N ALA A 240 3.29 -9.23 8.27
CA ALA A 240 2.85 -10.25 7.32
C ALA A 240 3.99 -10.66 6.37
N GLU A 241 4.82 -9.69 5.96
CA GLU A 241 5.95 -9.93 5.07
C GLU A 241 7.11 -9.00 5.43
N ARG A 242 8.33 -9.51 5.39
CA ARG A 242 9.57 -8.74 5.56
C ARG A 242 10.46 -8.98 4.35
N ASN A 243 10.91 -7.90 3.73
CA ASN A 243 11.81 -7.93 2.59
C ASN A 243 12.98 -6.99 2.84
N GLU A 244 14.21 -7.53 2.68
CA GLU A 244 15.44 -6.75 2.86
C GLU A 244 16.01 -6.41 1.49
N ASN A 245 16.03 -5.14 1.18
CA ASN A 245 16.71 -4.58 0.01
C ASN A 245 18.01 -3.93 0.44
N PRO A 246 18.98 -3.72 -0.46
CA PRO A 246 20.17 -2.95 -0.15
C PRO A 246 19.82 -1.57 0.40
N GLY A 247 20.23 -1.31 1.64
CA GLY A 247 19.99 -0.05 2.30
C GLY A 247 18.55 0.20 2.76
N GLU A 248 17.63 -0.75 2.61
CA GLU A 248 16.23 -0.58 2.98
C GLU A 248 15.59 -1.87 3.49
N THR A 249 14.85 -1.78 4.58
CA THR A 249 13.94 -2.83 5.04
C THR A 249 12.51 -2.45 4.70
N ARG A 250 11.78 -3.33 4.01
CA ARG A 250 10.35 -3.20 3.74
C ARG A 250 9.56 -4.21 4.58
N LEU A 251 8.57 -3.72 5.31
CA LEU A 251 7.62 -4.54 6.06
C LEU A 251 6.21 -4.31 5.54
N ALA A 252 5.48 -5.39 5.26
CA ALA A 252 4.03 -5.34 5.08
C ALA A 252 3.37 -5.68 6.42
N LEU A 253 2.60 -4.73 6.95
CA LEU A 253 1.93 -4.84 8.23
C LEU A 253 0.45 -5.15 8.00
N ASN A 254 -0.06 -6.20 8.64
CA ASN A 254 -1.49 -6.44 8.72
C ASN A 254 -2.02 -5.81 10.01
N LEU A 255 -2.94 -4.86 9.86
CA LEU A 255 -3.55 -4.10 10.95
C LEU A 255 -4.69 -4.86 11.66
N GLY A 256 -5.05 -6.05 11.16
CA GLY A 256 -6.16 -6.85 11.70
C GLY A 256 -7.55 -6.36 11.33
N ALA A 257 -7.70 -5.10 10.95
CA ALA A 257 -8.96 -4.49 10.55
C ALA A 257 -8.74 -3.39 9.51
N ALA A 258 -9.76 -3.13 8.70
CA ALA A 258 -9.84 -2.00 7.77
C ALA A 258 -10.50 -0.78 8.44
N ASN A 259 -10.53 0.34 7.74
CA ASN A 259 -11.23 1.58 8.11
C ASN A 259 -10.82 2.19 9.45
N LEU A 260 -9.58 1.96 9.87
CA LEU A 260 -9.02 2.47 11.12
C LEU A 260 -8.54 3.92 10.99
N ASN A 261 -8.79 4.75 12.01
CA ASN A 261 -8.15 6.04 12.18
C ASN A 261 -6.85 5.85 12.97
N ILE A 262 -5.72 5.99 12.31
CA ILE A 262 -4.40 5.79 12.91
C ILE A 262 -3.78 7.15 13.24
N ALA A 263 -3.45 7.36 14.52
CA ALA A 263 -2.75 8.54 14.99
C ALA A 263 -1.23 8.43 14.81
N ALA A 264 -0.67 7.26 15.12
CA ALA A 264 0.76 7.02 15.05
C ALA A 264 1.07 5.51 14.93
N LEU A 265 2.31 5.24 14.55
CA LEU A 265 2.89 3.90 14.53
C LEU A 265 4.11 3.88 15.45
N GLN A 266 4.20 2.89 16.34
CA GLN A 266 5.34 2.65 17.22
C GLN A 266 6.10 1.42 16.75
N ILE A 267 7.42 1.55 16.62
CA ILE A 267 8.33 0.48 16.22
C ILE A 267 9.14 0.07 17.43
N GLU A 268 9.17 -1.22 17.76
CA GLU A 268 9.95 -1.76 18.85
C GLU A 268 11.21 -2.45 18.29
N THR A 269 12.37 -2.09 18.85
CA THR A 269 13.66 -2.64 18.46
C THR A 269 14.60 -2.73 19.64
N ALA A 270 15.44 -3.77 19.66
CA ALA A 270 16.49 -3.95 20.68
C ALA A 270 17.80 -3.23 20.31
N GLU A 271 17.90 -2.59 19.13
CA GLU A 271 19.13 -1.88 18.72
C GLU A 271 19.46 -0.77 19.69
N PRO A 272 20.69 -0.75 20.26
CA PRO A 272 21.05 0.17 21.33
C PRO A 272 21.21 1.62 20.87
N LEU A 273 21.75 1.87 19.69
CA LEU A 273 21.98 3.22 19.15
C LEU A 273 21.76 3.23 17.64
N PHE A 274 20.85 4.06 17.18
CA PHE A 274 20.55 4.18 15.75
C PHE A 274 19.77 5.47 15.44
N THR A 275 19.77 5.83 14.16
CA THR A 275 18.85 6.79 13.55
C THR A 275 18.44 6.24 12.20
N ARG A 276 17.12 6.19 11.90
CA ARG A 276 16.58 5.70 10.64
C ARG A 276 15.42 6.56 10.16
N HIS A 277 15.42 6.87 8.86
CA HIS A 277 14.23 7.37 8.20
C HIS A 277 13.23 6.26 7.98
N VAL A 278 11.98 6.60 8.17
CA VAL A 278 10.84 5.71 8.02
C VAL A 278 9.81 6.35 7.11
N THR A 279 9.33 5.60 6.14
CA THR A 279 8.23 5.99 5.25
C THR A 279 7.08 5.02 5.41
N LEU A 280 5.87 5.55 5.53
CA LEU A 280 4.62 4.78 5.58
C LEU A 280 3.89 4.92 4.26
N ALA A 281 3.41 3.82 3.71
CA ALA A 281 2.66 3.80 2.46
C ALA A 281 1.49 2.83 2.52
N VAL A 282 0.53 3.01 1.63
CA VAL A 282 -0.61 2.10 1.42
C VAL A 282 -0.73 1.74 -0.05
N PRO A 283 -1.23 0.53 -0.38
CA PRO A 283 -1.60 0.20 -1.74
C PRO A 283 -2.75 1.10 -2.21
N GLN A 284 -2.58 1.76 -3.34
CA GLN A 284 -3.60 2.62 -3.95
C GLN A 284 -3.65 2.43 -5.46
N VAL A 285 -4.85 2.55 -6.03
CA VAL A 285 -5.05 2.50 -7.49
C VAL A 285 -4.64 3.81 -8.12
N THR A 286 -3.73 3.74 -9.08
CA THR A 286 -3.26 4.87 -9.89
C THR A 286 -3.11 4.37 -11.34
N ASP A 287 -3.71 5.07 -12.30
CA ASP A 287 -3.61 4.75 -13.73
C ASP A 287 -3.88 3.26 -14.05
N ASP A 288 -5.00 2.71 -13.55
CA ASP A 288 -5.42 1.31 -13.72
C ASP A 288 -4.44 0.26 -13.17
N THR A 289 -3.54 0.67 -12.27
CA THR A 289 -2.64 -0.22 -11.54
C THR A 289 -2.66 0.09 -10.05
N VAL A 290 -2.36 -0.91 -9.23
CA VAL A 290 -2.14 -0.70 -7.79
C VAL A 290 -0.67 -0.37 -7.57
N ARG A 291 -0.41 0.75 -6.89
CA ARG A 291 0.93 1.21 -6.52
C ARG A 291 1.00 1.58 -5.04
N GLU A 292 2.19 1.62 -4.50
CA GLU A 292 2.47 2.01 -3.12
C GLU A 292 2.48 3.54 -3.02
N GLN A 293 1.50 4.11 -2.32
CA GLN A 293 1.42 5.56 -2.09
C GLN A 293 1.89 5.91 -0.70
N THR A 294 2.87 6.82 -0.60
CA THR A 294 3.32 7.36 0.67
C THR A 294 2.23 8.19 1.35
N ILE A 295 1.97 7.89 2.63
CA ILE A 295 0.98 8.58 3.46
C ILE A 295 1.59 9.25 4.69
N GLY A 296 2.84 8.93 5.03
CA GLY A 296 3.54 9.51 6.16
C GLY A 296 5.02 9.20 6.13
N GLN A 297 5.78 9.98 6.87
CA GLN A 297 7.23 9.77 7.06
C GLN A 297 7.66 10.29 8.41
N GLY A 298 8.77 9.77 8.92
CA GLY A 298 9.32 10.19 10.18
C GLY A 298 10.76 9.70 10.38
N VAL A 299 11.29 10.00 11.54
CA VAL A 299 12.62 9.54 11.95
C VAL A 299 12.49 8.83 13.28
N ILE A 300 12.95 7.60 13.34
CA ILE A 300 13.10 6.86 14.57
C ILE A 300 14.57 6.83 14.99
N TYR A 301 14.80 6.95 16.28
CA TYR A 301 16.16 7.00 16.79
C TYR A 301 16.24 6.54 18.25
N ARG A 302 17.44 6.10 18.63
CA ARG A 302 17.89 5.94 20.00
C ARG A 302 19.32 6.48 20.05
N ILE A 303 19.51 7.57 20.80
CA ILE A 303 20.74 8.34 20.84
C ILE A 303 21.19 8.49 22.28
N ALA A 304 22.45 8.19 22.55
CA ALA A 304 23.11 8.51 23.82
C ALA A 304 23.98 9.74 23.64
N VAL A 305 23.78 10.75 24.47
CA VAL A 305 24.67 11.89 24.61
C VAL A 305 25.37 11.73 25.95
N GLU A 306 26.69 11.80 25.96
CA GLU A 306 27.50 11.52 27.15
C GLU A 306 27.04 12.37 28.34
N SER A 307 26.92 11.76 29.50
CA SER A 307 26.40 12.34 30.75
C SER A 307 24.90 12.66 30.74
N GLN A 308 24.14 12.19 29.74
CA GLN A 308 22.69 12.32 29.68
C GLN A 308 22.05 10.92 29.56
N PRO A 309 20.82 10.73 30.02
CA PRO A 309 20.07 9.51 29.73
C PRO A 309 19.91 9.29 28.22
N THR A 310 19.88 8.03 27.80
CA THR A 310 19.57 7.66 26.43
C THR A 310 18.20 8.20 26.05
N THR A 311 18.14 8.96 24.96
CA THR A 311 16.89 9.51 24.45
C THR A 311 16.46 8.71 23.21
N GLU A 312 15.19 8.33 23.16
CA GLU A 312 14.63 7.62 22.03
C GLU A 312 13.33 8.25 21.54
N SER A 313 13.06 8.04 20.27
CA SER A 313 11.77 8.27 19.63
C SER A 313 11.53 7.16 18.65
N LEU A 314 10.62 6.27 19.00
CA LEU A 314 10.25 5.08 18.22
C LEU A 314 8.87 5.25 17.58
N LEU A 315 8.32 6.46 17.62
CA LEU A 315 6.99 6.82 17.19
C LEU A 315 7.05 7.56 15.85
N VAL A 316 6.23 7.14 14.90
CA VAL A 316 6.01 7.81 13.61
C VAL A 316 4.58 8.35 13.60
N PRO A 317 4.36 9.66 13.66
CA PRO A 317 3.03 10.24 13.58
C PRO A 317 2.44 10.04 12.19
N LEU A 318 1.12 9.76 12.09
CA LEU A 318 0.45 9.51 10.83
C LEU A 318 -0.82 10.35 10.64
N GLU A 319 -1.74 10.37 11.64
CA GLU A 319 -3.03 11.08 11.64
C GLU A 319 -3.82 10.85 10.33
N SER A 320 -4.06 9.59 9.98
CA SER A 320 -4.71 9.20 8.73
C SER A 320 -5.78 8.14 8.93
N GLN A 321 -6.84 8.18 8.11
CA GLN A 321 -7.82 7.11 8.01
C GLN A 321 -7.36 6.10 6.96
N LEU A 322 -7.08 4.88 7.40
CA LEU A 322 -6.66 3.77 6.54
C LEU A 322 -7.85 2.91 6.15
N ARG A 323 -8.14 2.83 4.85
CA ARG A 323 -9.21 1.98 4.29
C ARG A 323 -8.75 0.55 4.07
N SER A 324 -7.44 0.33 3.95
CA SER A 324 -6.82 -0.98 3.78
C SER A 324 -6.48 -1.61 5.13
N ARG A 325 -6.49 -2.94 5.20
CA ARG A 325 -5.92 -3.71 6.31
C ARG A 325 -4.40 -3.77 6.26
N GLU A 326 -3.80 -3.36 5.14
CA GLU A 326 -2.37 -3.41 4.91
C GLU A 326 -1.76 -2.01 5.02
N LEU A 327 -0.68 -1.90 5.76
CA LEU A 327 0.17 -0.73 5.88
C LEU A 327 1.60 -1.14 5.56
N LEU A 328 2.26 -0.40 4.69
CA LEU A 328 3.64 -0.63 4.30
C LEU A 328 4.56 0.28 5.10
N LEU A 329 5.65 -0.29 5.62
CA LEU A 329 6.67 0.39 6.39
C LEU A 329 8.03 0.19 5.72
N PHE A 330 8.65 1.29 5.31
CA PHE A 330 10.00 1.32 4.72
C PHE A 330 10.96 1.95 5.71
N ILE A 331 12.06 1.27 6.01
CA ILE A 331 13.11 1.75 6.91
C ILE A 331 14.39 1.89 6.10
N GLN A 332 14.89 3.12 5.97
CA GLN A 332 16.13 3.42 5.25
C GLN A 332 17.33 3.08 6.13
N ASN A 333 18.01 1.98 5.82
CA ASN A 333 19.18 1.51 6.55
C ASN A 333 20.50 2.09 6.00
N GLN A 334 20.50 2.55 4.73
CA GLN A 334 21.71 3.00 4.02
C GLN A 334 22.82 1.93 4.08
N ASP A 335 24.02 2.25 4.56
CA ASP A 335 25.15 1.34 4.74
C ASP A 335 25.13 0.58 6.08
N SER A 336 24.12 0.80 6.92
CA SER A 336 23.99 0.14 8.22
C SER A 336 23.20 -1.17 8.10
N PRO A 337 23.41 -2.13 9.00
CA PRO A 337 22.60 -3.36 9.05
C PRO A 337 21.11 -3.05 9.25
N PRO A 338 20.22 -3.91 8.74
CA PRO A 338 18.79 -3.83 9.01
C PRO A 338 18.51 -3.85 10.52
N LEU A 339 17.53 -3.01 10.96
CA LEU A 339 17.12 -2.99 12.36
C LEU A 339 16.40 -4.30 12.75
N PRO A 340 16.74 -4.90 13.91
CA PRO A 340 16.00 -6.01 14.48
C PRO A 340 14.67 -5.54 15.05
N ILE A 341 13.62 -5.48 14.22
CA ILE A 341 12.27 -5.09 14.63
C ILE A 341 11.62 -6.25 15.38
N THR A 342 11.26 -6.04 16.63
CA THR A 342 10.65 -7.07 17.50
C THR A 342 9.12 -7.00 17.48
N ALA A 343 8.55 -5.80 17.41
CA ALA A 343 7.11 -5.59 17.30
C ALA A 343 6.79 -4.25 16.64
N VAL A 344 5.58 -4.16 16.09
CA VAL A 344 5.00 -2.91 15.59
C VAL A 344 3.62 -2.75 16.22
N ARG A 345 3.31 -1.56 16.72
CA ARG A 345 2.02 -1.22 17.31
C ARG A 345 1.48 0.04 16.64
N ILE A 346 0.17 0.12 16.51
CA ILE A 346 -0.50 1.32 16.00
C ILE A 346 -1.30 1.99 17.10
N GLU A 347 -1.26 3.30 17.13
CA GLU A 347 -2.12 4.13 17.96
C GLU A 347 -3.39 4.46 17.16
N ARG A 348 -4.52 3.94 17.62
CA ARG A 348 -5.81 4.11 16.98
C ARG A 348 -6.64 5.17 17.69
N ARG A 349 -7.25 6.09 16.95
CA ARG A 349 -8.32 6.95 17.46
C ARG A 349 -9.66 6.24 17.42
N PRO A 350 -10.53 6.39 18.45
CA PRO A 350 -11.86 5.81 18.43
C PRO A 350 -12.74 6.47 17.38
N VAL A 351 -13.76 5.74 16.97
CA VAL A 351 -14.91 6.25 16.20
C VAL A 351 -16.13 6.01 17.04
N TYR A 352 -16.90 7.05 17.27
CA TYR A 352 -18.10 6.98 18.09
C TYR A 352 -19.36 7.06 17.22
N LEU A 353 -20.37 6.28 17.61
CA LEU A 353 -21.74 6.40 17.14
C LEU A 353 -22.59 6.96 18.28
N ILE A 354 -23.24 8.09 18.06
CA ILE A 354 -24.04 8.79 19.08
C ILE A 354 -25.49 8.80 18.65
N PHE A 355 -26.40 8.36 19.52
CA PHE A 355 -27.83 8.35 19.26
C PHE A 355 -28.64 8.68 20.50
N LEU A 356 -29.93 9.04 20.31
CA LEU A 356 -30.85 9.28 21.40
C LEU A 356 -31.69 8.02 21.67
N ALA A 357 -31.41 7.35 22.79
CA ALA A 357 -32.26 6.28 23.29
C ALA A 357 -33.55 6.90 23.87
N ARG A 358 -34.70 6.67 23.22
CA ARG A 358 -36.00 7.17 23.68
C ARG A 358 -36.52 6.44 24.88
N GLN A 359 -36.11 5.19 25.05
CA GLN A 359 -36.46 4.30 26.16
C GLN A 359 -35.32 3.35 26.48
N ALA A 360 -35.32 2.82 27.71
CA ALA A 360 -34.46 1.70 28.04
C ALA A 360 -34.93 0.46 27.27
N GLY A 361 -34.00 -0.32 26.72
CA GLY A 361 -34.34 -1.49 25.92
C GLY A 361 -33.15 -2.04 25.15
N ALA A 362 -33.40 -3.08 24.37
CA ALA A 362 -32.42 -3.67 23.47
C ALA A 362 -32.31 -2.86 22.16
N TYR A 363 -31.12 -2.83 21.62
CA TYR A 363 -30.78 -2.20 20.35
C TYR A 363 -29.86 -3.12 19.57
N HIS A 364 -29.88 -3.01 18.26
CA HIS A 364 -29.11 -3.81 17.32
C HIS A 364 -28.32 -2.89 16.39
N LEU A 365 -27.01 -2.98 16.40
CA LEU A 365 -26.15 -2.32 15.43
C LEU A 365 -25.82 -3.30 14.31
N LEU A 366 -26.30 -3.00 13.10
CA LEU A 366 -26.11 -3.84 11.92
C LEU A 366 -24.99 -3.30 11.03
N THR A 367 -24.14 -4.22 10.50
CA THR A 367 -23.04 -3.92 9.58
C THR A 367 -22.93 -4.99 8.49
N GLY A 368 -22.21 -4.69 7.40
CA GLY A 368 -21.91 -5.65 6.35
C GLY A 368 -22.91 -5.69 5.21
N ASN A 369 -23.70 -4.63 4.98
CA ASN A 369 -24.53 -4.51 3.79
C ASN A 369 -23.79 -3.70 2.69
N ARG A 370 -23.23 -4.41 1.72
CA ARG A 370 -22.40 -3.81 0.66
C ARG A 370 -23.18 -2.93 -0.34
N LEU A 371 -24.50 -3.10 -0.43
CA LEU A 371 -25.36 -2.38 -1.37
C LEU A 371 -26.14 -1.23 -0.71
N CYS A 372 -26.07 -1.11 0.61
CA CYS A 372 -26.82 -0.09 1.33
C CYS A 372 -26.31 1.33 1.04
N PRO A 373 -27.16 2.28 0.65
CA PRO A 373 -26.74 3.68 0.56
C PRO A 373 -26.54 4.29 1.94
N ALA A 374 -25.76 5.37 2.02
CA ALA A 374 -25.57 6.10 3.27
C ALA A 374 -26.92 6.59 3.82
N PRO A 375 -27.16 6.51 5.15
CA PRO A 375 -28.38 7.04 5.74
C PRO A 375 -28.40 8.56 5.64
N ARG A 376 -29.61 9.12 5.57
CA ARG A 376 -29.82 10.57 5.57
C ARG A 376 -30.74 10.92 6.73
N TYR A 377 -30.11 11.33 7.84
CA TYR A 377 -30.84 11.78 9.02
C TYR A 377 -30.78 13.29 9.15
N ASP A 378 -31.86 13.92 9.61
CA ASP A 378 -31.93 15.37 9.81
C ASP A 378 -31.13 15.83 11.05
N LEU A 379 -30.46 14.90 11.76
CA LEU A 379 -29.66 15.19 12.94
C LEU A 379 -28.46 16.11 12.66
N ALA A 380 -27.92 16.09 11.45
CA ALA A 380 -26.83 16.96 11.04
C ALA A 380 -27.22 18.45 11.00
N ALA A 381 -28.53 18.76 10.93
CA ALA A 381 -29.05 20.13 11.00
C ALA A 381 -29.11 20.66 12.45
N LEU A 382 -28.97 19.78 13.44
CA LEU A 382 -28.89 20.16 14.86
C LEU A 382 -27.45 20.54 15.16
N ASP A 383 -27.13 21.83 15.12
CA ASP A 383 -25.85 22.40 15.55
C ASP A 383 -25.73 22.29 17.08
N MET A 384 -25.79 21.05 17.59
CA MET A 384 -25.77 20.75 19.01
C MET A 384 -24.33 20.55 19.50
N ASN A 385 -23.96 21.30 20.49
CA ASN A 385 -22.73 21.05 21.25
C ASN A 385 -22.91 19.78 22.12
N LEU A 386 -22.78 18.62 21.52
CA LEU A 386 -22.93 17.31 22.19
C LEU A 386 -21.98 17.15 23.37
N LYS A 387 -20.83 17.86 23.39
CA LYS A 387 -19.86 17.85 24.48
C LYS A 387 -20.38 18.42 25.81
N ALA A 388 -21.48 19.19 25.76
CA ALA A 388 -22.11 19.78 26.95
C ALA A 388 -23.19 18.87 27.57
N ILE A 389 -23.55 17.77 26.94
CA ILE A 389 -24.63 16.89 27.36
C ILE A 389 -24.02 15.62 27.98
N ALA A 390 -24.55 15.20 29.13
CA ALA A 390 -24.13 13.93 29.73
C ALA A 390 -24.49 12.74 28.80
N VAL A 391 -23.50 11.95 28.46
CA VAL A 391 -23.60 10.81 27.54
C VAL A 391 -23.35 9.52 28.30
N SER A 392 -24.17 8.51 28.07
CA SER A 392 -23.95 7.16 28.59
C SER A 392 -23.09 6.37 27.63
N ALA A 393 -21.85 6.05 28.02
CA ALA A 393 -20.94 5.23 27.22
C ALA A 393 -21.32 3.73 27.36
N ILE A 394 -21.53 3.07 26.23
CA ILE A 394 -21.81 1.63 26.18
C ILE A 394 -20.72 0.95 25.34
N LYS A 395 -20.21 -0.16 25.86
CA LYS A 395 -19.25 -1.01 25.13
C LYS A 395 -20.01 -2.01 24.26
N LEU A 396 -19.74 -1.98 22.94
CA LEU A 396 -20.30 -2.94 22.01
C LEU A 396 -19.62 -4.31 22.12
N PRO A 397 -20.36 -5.41 21.95
CA PRO A 397 -19.79 -6.72 21.72
C PRO A 397 -19.12 -6.80 20.34
N VAL A 398 -18.41 -7.89 20.07
CA VAL A 398 -17.88 -8.20 18.73
C VAL A 398 -19.06 -8.48 17.78
N PRO A 399 -19.00 -8.09 16.48
CA PRO A 399 -20.01 -8.41 15.50
C PRO A 399 -20.28 -9.94 15.46
N ALA A 400 -21.53 -10.34 15.58
CA ALA A 400 -21.99 -11.71 15.40
C ALA A 400 -22.71 -11.83 14.05
N ASP A 401 -22.78 -13.05 13.52
CA ASP A 401 -23.56 -13.29 12.31
C ASP A 401 -25.04 -13.02 12.55
N ASN A 402 -25.68 -12.25 11.67
CA ASN A 402 -27.12 -12.03 11.70
C ASN A 402 -27.85 -13.31 11.26
N PRO A 403 -28.66 -13.95 12.13
CA PRO A 403 -29.34 -15.18 11.78
C PRO A 403 -30.33 -15.06 10.60
N ALA A 404 -30.81 -13.84 10.34
CA ALA A 404 -31.71 -13.55 9.22
C ALA A 404 -30.95 -13.29 7.91
N TYR A 405 -29.63 -13.20 7.93
CA TYR A 405 -28.83 -12.79 6.77
C TYR A 405 -29.03 -13.72 5.58
N ARG A 406 -29.33 -13.13 4.44
CA ARG A 406 -29.33 -13.81 3.14
C ARG A 406 -28.06 -13.42 2.42
N ARG A 407 -27.21 -14.41 2.13
CA ARG A 407 -25.91 -14.20 1.50
C ARG A 407 -26.05 -13.35 0.23
N GLN A 408 -25.47 -12.18 0.27
CA GLN A 408 -25.33 -11.31 -0.90
C GLN A 408 -24.10 -11.72 -1.71
N GLU A 409 -24.06 -11.31 -2.95
CA GLU A 409 -22.89 -11.51 -3.80
C GLU A 409 -21.65 -10.84 -3.19
N VAL A 410 -20.54 -11.58 -3.16
CA VAL A 410 -19.25 -11.06 -2.67
C VAL A 410 -18.68 -10.10 -3.73
N LEU A 411 -18.35 -8.86 -3.34
CA LEU A 411 -17.84 -7.82 -4.24
C LEU A 411 -18.80 -7.50 -5.41
N PRO A 412 -20.02 -7.04 -5.14
CA PRO A 412 -21.08 -6.88 -6.16
C PRO A 412 -20.76 -5.85 -7.25
N GLY A 413 -19.84 -4.91 -6.97
CA GLY A 413 -19.37 -3.93 -7.96
C GLY A 413 -18.32 -4.47 -8.92
N ILE A 414 -17.84 -5.71 -8.74
CA ILE A 414 -16.81 -6.31 -9.57
C ILE A 414 -17.43 -7.43 -10.39
N GLU A 415 -17.44 -7.26 -11.70
CA GLU A 415 -17.89 -8.29 -12.61
C GLU A 415 -16.98 -9.51 -12.55
N GLU A 416 -17.57 -10.70 -12.50
CA GLU A 416 -16.84 -11.96 -12.47
C GLU A 416 -16.41 -12.43 -13.84
N THR A 417 -17.10 -11.99 -14.86
CA THR A 417 -16.87 -12.41 -16.25
C THR A 417 -16.88 -11.23 -17.21
N GLY A 418 -15.80 -11.11 -17.97
CA GLY A 418 -15.74 -10.22 -19.11
C GLY A 418 -16.20 -10.90 -20.40
N SER A 419 -15.82 -10.32 -21.54
CA SER A 419 -16.15 -10.86 -22.85
C SER A 419 -15.50 -12.23 -23.12
N ALA A 420 -16.12 -13.03 -23.99
CA ALA A 420 -15.51 -14.26 -24.48
C ALA A 420 -14.26 -13.96 -25.34
N LEU A 421 -13.25 -14.81 -25.23
CA LEU A 421 -11.98 -14.67 -25.96
C LEU A 421 -11.56 -16.01 -26.57
N ASP A 422 -11.19 -15.97 -27.84
CA ASP A 422 -10.51 -17.09 -28.48
C ASP A 422 -9.02 -17.07 -28.10
N VAL A 423 -8.57 -18.11 -27.43
CA VAL A 423 -7.20 -18.26 -26.92
C VAL A 423 -6.33 -19.16 -27.81
N SER A 424 -6.75 -19.49 -28.99
CA SER A 424 -6.03 -20.39 -29.94
C SER A 424 -4.63 -19.88 -30.30
N ALA A 425 -4.38 -18.55 -30.17
CA ALA A 425 -3.09 -17.93 -30.45
C ALA A 425 -2.14 -17.89 -29.23
N TRP A 426 -2.61 -18.32 -28.04
CA TRP A 426 -1.77 -18.36 -26.83
C TRP A 426 -0.97 -19.64 -26.76
N LYS A 427 0.31 -19.54 -26.41
CA LYS A 427 1.25 -20.67 -26.39
C LYS A 427 1.22 -21.43 -25.10
N PHE A 428 0.94 -20.75 -23.98
CA PHE A 428 1.03 -21.30 -22.63
C PHE A 428 -0.21 -20.99 -21.81
N ARG A 429 -0.50 -21.88 -20.85
CA ARG A 429 -1.48 -21.63 -19.80
C ARG A 429 -1.05 -22.28 -18.48
N GLN A 430 -1.57 -21.77 -17.37
CA GLN A 430 -1.46 -22.38 -16.04
C GLN A 430 -2.85 -22.44 -15.38
N PRO A 431 -3.26 -23.60 -14.82
CA PRO A 431 -4.44 -23.67 -13.98
C PRO A 431 -4.18 -22.96 -12.65
N LEU A 432 -5.18 -22.29 -12.10
CA LEU A 432 -5.09 -21.61 -10.81
C LEU A 432 -5.89 -22.38 -9.75
N LYS A 433 -5.33 -22.48 -8.54
CA LYS A 433 -6.01 -23.02 -7.35
C LYS A 433 -6.52 -21.88 -6.51
N ILE A 434 -7.83 -21.84 -6.30
CA ILE A 434 -8.54 -20.86 -5.49
C ILE A 434 -8.88 -21.49 -4.14
N ALA A 435 -8.38 -20.92 -3.04
CA ALA A 435 -8.59 -21.46 -1.70
C ALA A 435 -9.97 -21.12 -1.12
N ARG A 436 -10.49 -19.93 -1.44
CA ARG A 436 -11.82 -19.46 -0.99
C ARG A 436 -12.36 -18.41 -1.97
N ALA A 437 -13.69 -18.25 -1.98
CA ALA A 437 -14.32 -17.19 -2.80
C ALA A 437 -13.95 -15.78 -2.31
N GLY A 438 -13.98 -14.82 -3.23
CA GLY A 438 -13.75 -13.40 -2.97
C GLY A 438 -12.56 -12.82 -3.69
N ALA A 439 -11.92 -11.81 -3.08
CA ALA A 439 -10.72 -11.18 -3.62
C ALA A 439 -9.54 -12.15 -3.59
N GLN A 440 -8.86 -12.27 -4.72
CA GLN A 440 -7.67 -13.09 -4.92
C GLN A 440 -6.48 -12.24 -5.27
N GLN A 441 -5.30 -12.68 -4.83
CA GLN A 441 -4.01 -12.14 -5.22
C GLN A 441 -3.16 -13.27 -5.80
N LEU A 442 -2.65 -13.09 -7.01
CA LEU A 442 -1.75 -14.03 -7.67
C LEU A 442 -0.43 -13.36 -7.95
N GLU A 443 0.66 -13.89 -7.41
CA GLU A 443 2.02 -13.49 -7.77
C GLU A 443 2.48 -14.28 -9.01
N LEU A 444 2.98 -13.55 -10.02
CA LEU A 444 3.43 -14.17 -11.28
C LEU A 444 4.76 -14.89 -11.06
N ASN A 445 4.80 -16.17 -11.39
CA ASN A 445 5.97 -17.02 -11.26
C ASN A 445 6.98 -16.83 -12.41
N PRO A 446 8.22 -17.35 -12.31
CA PRO A 446 9.24 -17.18 -13.34
C PRO A 446 8.84 -17.66 -14.74
N GLU A 447 8.00 -18.70 -14.85
CA GLU A 447 7.50 -19.20 -16.13
C GLU A 447 6.66 -18.14 -16.86
N VAL A 448 5.72 -17.51 -16.14
CA VAL A 448 4.90 -16.41 -16.68
C VAL A 448 5.79 -15.21 -17.02
N LEU A 449 6.71 -14.83 -16.11
CA LEU A 449 7.61 -13.69 -16.32
C LEU A 449 8.50 -13.86 -17.56
N GLY A 450 8.96 -15.09 -17.85
CA GLY A 450 9.82 -15.37 -19.00
C GLY A 450 9.09 -15.55 -20.33
N HIS A 451 7.86 -16.05 -20.31
CA HIS A 451 7.12 -16.38 -21.54
C HIS A 451 6.09 -15.33 -21.96
N ALA A 452 5.62 -14.47 -21.04
CA ALA A 452 4.73 -13.38 -21.37
C ALA A 452 5.47 -12.26 -22.13
N GLN A 453 4.73 -11.34 -22.72
CA GLN A 453 5.29 -10.08 -23.24
C GLN A 453 5.87 -9.26 -22.07
N THR A 454 6.83 -8.40 -22.37
CA THR A 454 7.55 -7.60 -21.36
C THR A 454 6.61 -6.78 -20.48
N ASP A 455 5.54 -6.24 -21.06
CA ASP A 455 4.55 -5.43 -20.32
C ASP A 455 3.28 -6.23 -19.98
N PHE A 456 3.32 -7.56 -20.04
CA PHE A 456 2.20 -8.46 -19.76
C PHE A 456 0.93 -8.17 -20.60
N GLN A 457 1.07 -7.57 -21.76
CA GLN A 457 -0.07 -7.22 -22.63
C GLN A 457 -0.86 -8.44 -23.11
N ASP A 458 -0.21 -9.60 -23.17
CA ASP A 458 -0.80 -10.88 -23.59
C ASP A 458 -1.37 -11.71 -22.44
N LEU A 459 -1.24 -11.24 -21.19
CA LEU A 459 -1.78 -11.95 -20.04
C LEU A 459 -3.32 -11.96 -20.09
N ARG A 460 -3.93 -13.13 -19.88
CA ARG A 460 -5.39 -13.29 -19.82
C ARG A 460 -5.75 -14.30 -18.75
N LEU A 461 -6.72 -13.96 -17.93
CA LEU A 461 -7.33 -14.86 -16.96
C LEU A 461 -8.69 -15.26 -17.49
N LEU A 462 -8.96 -16.57 -17.62
CA LEU A 462 -10.20 -17.08 -18.17
C LEU A 462 -10.88 -18.08 -17.26
N ARG A 463 -12.23 -18.03 -17.27
CA ARG A 463 -13.14 -19.05 -16.77
C ARG A 463 -13.86 -19.63 -17.99
N GLY A 464 -13.50 -20.85 -18.38
CA GLY A 464 -13.95 -21.42 -19.66
C GLY A 464 -13.48 -20.57 -20.83
N SER A 465 -14.41 -19.98 -21.59
CA SER A 465 -14.11 -19.06 -22.71
C SER A 465 -14.17 -17.58 -22.32
N ASN A 466 -14.64 -17.24 -21.13
CA ASN A 466 -14.84 -15.85 -20.72
C ASN A 466 -13.66 -15.33 -19.93
N GLN A 467 -13.27 -14.09 -20.20
CA GLN A 467 -12.23 -13.40 -19.46
C GLN A 467 -12.70 -13.12 -18.03
N VAL A 468 -11.79 -13.19 -17.07
CA VAL A 468 -11.97 -12.70 -15.70
C VAL A 468 -11.18 -11.41 -15.57
N PRO A 469 -11.84 -10.30 -15.27
CA PRO A 469 -11.16 -9.01 -15.12
C PRO A 469 -10.17 -9.03 -13.95
N TYR A 470 -9.00 -8.41 -14.14
CA TYR A 470 -7.96 -8.28 -13.14
C TYR A 470 -7.27 -6.91 -13.23
N ILE A 471 -6.59 -6.52 -12.15
CA ILE A 471 -5.76 -5.32 -12.07
C ILE A 471 -4.35 -5.71 -11.65
N PHE A 472 -3.33 -5.08 -12.24
CA PHE A 472 -1.94 -5.29 -11.84
C PHE A 472 -1.63 -4.56 -10.53
N GLU A 473 -0.86 -5.23 -9.66
CA GLU A 473 -0.25 -4.66 -8.48
C GLU A 473 1.28 -4.66 -8.65
N HIS A 474 1.85 -3.47 -8.75
CA HIS A 474 3.30 -3.27 -8.76
C HIS A 474 3.77 -2.96 -7.35
N THR A 475 4.61 -3.83 -6.84
CA THR A 475 5.14 -3.71 -5.47
C THR A 475 6.64 -3.44 -5.50
N SER A 476 7.17 -2.85 -4.43
CA SER A 476 8.61 -2.71 -4.20
C SER A 476 9.27 -4.00 -3.68
N ILE A 477 8.51 -5.10 -3.61
CA ILE A 477 9.02 -6.40 -3.16
C ILE A 477 9.97 -6.96 -4.22
N SER A 478 11.15 -7.41 -3.79
CA SER A 478 12.09 -8.17 -4.61
C SER A 478 12.04 -9.65 -4.26
N ARG A 479 12.02 -10.51 -5.26
CA ARG A 479 12.14 -11.96 -5.11
C ARG A 479 13.52 -12.42 -5.53
N SER A 480 14.11 -13.31 -4.75
CA SER A 480 15.41 -13.89 -5.06
C SER A 480 15.26 -15.15 -5.93
N LEU A 481 16.14 -15.27 -6.89
CA LEU A 481 16.29 -16.41 -7.76
C LEU A 481 17.73 -16.91 -7.66
N VAL A 482 17.92 -18.21 -7.46
CA VAL A 482 19.26 -18.82 -7.41
C VAL A 482 19.62 -19.39 -8.79
N PRO A 483 20.59 -18.78 -9.52
CA PRO A 483 21.04 -19.31 -10.80
C PRO A 483 21.93 -20.54 -10.60
N THR A 484 22.05 -21.38 -11.61
CA THR A 484 23.11 -22.39 -11.65
C THR A 484 24.42 -21.72 -12.04
N VAL A 485 25.41 -21.76 -11.16
CA VAL A 485 26.71 -21.11 -11.36
C VAL A 485 27.76 -22.11 -11.82
N THR A 486 28.43 -21.81 -12.92
CA THR A 486 29.55 -22.63 -13.48
C THR A 486 30.74 -21.71 -13.73
N VAL A 487 31.92 -22.11 -13.25
CA VAL A 487 33.18 -21.41 -13.55
C VAL A 487 33.62 -21.76 -14.96
N THR A 488 33.84 -20.74 -15.81
CA THR A 488 34.18 -20.88 -17.23
C THR A 488 35.43 -20.06 -17.59
N ASN A 489 36.51 -20.22 -16.79
CA ASN A 489 37.76 -19.50 -17.02
C ASN A 489 38.37 -19.86 -18.39
N ASP A 490 38.88 -18.87 -19.11
CA ASP A 490 39.60 -19.10 -20.36
C ASP A 490 41.06 -19.46 -20.07
N ALA A 491 41.51 -20.61 -20.58
CA ALA A 491 42.88 -21.02 -20.45
C ALA A 491 43.88 -20.08 -21.17
N LYS A 492 43.43 -19.30 -22.14
CA LYS A 492 44.21 -18.28 -22.87
C LYS A 492 44.38 -16.99 -22.09
N ASP A 493 43.51 -16.72 -21.12
CA ASP A 493 43.59 -15.54 -20.26
C ASP A 493 43.41 -15.92 -18.78
N PRO A 494 44.48 -16.46 -18.15
CA PRO A 494 44.45 -16.94 -16.76
C PRO A 494 44.23 -15.81 -15.74
N LYS A 495 44.36 -14.53 -16.15
CA LYS A 495 44.09 -13.35 -15.31
C LYS A 495 42.62 -12.95 -15.28
N LEU A 496 41.80 -13.61 -16.09
CA LEU A 496 40.35 -13.35 -16.18
C LEU A 496 39.61 -14.47 -15.45
N SER A 497 38.76 -14.10 -14.50
CA SER A 497 37.79 -15.04 -13.91
C SER A 497 36.42 -14.80 -14.53
N ARG A 498 35.78 -15.88 -14.96
CA ARG A 498 34.44 -15.83 -15.57
C ARG A 498 33.55 -16.90 -14.95
N TRP A 499 32.34 -16.48 -14.54
CA TRP A 499 31.26 -17.32 -14.07
C TRP A 499 30.08 -17.25 -15.01
N MET A 500 29.59 -18.38 -15.45
CA MET A 500 28.35 -18.52 -16.21
C MET A 500 27.22 -18.74 -15.21
N LEU A 501 26.19 -17.92 -15.29
CA LEU A 501 24.99 -17.95 -14.48
C LEU A 501 23.81 -18.36 -15.38
N LYS A 502 23.29 -19.57 -15.16
CA LYS A 502 22.14 -20.09 -15.92
C LYS A 502 20.86 -19.82 -15.16
N LEU A 503 19.95 -19.08 -15.77
CA LEU A 503 18.62 -18.77 -15.31
C LEU A 503 17.61 -19.85 -15.68
N PRO A 504 16.50 -20.04 -14.97
CA PRO A 504 15.47 -21.02 -15.32
C PRO A 504 14.72 -20.63 -16.61
N GLN A 505 14.62 -19.33 -16.91
CA GLN A 505 13.96 -18.79 -18.09
C GLN A 505 14.73 -17.61 -18.68
N ALA A 506 14.60 -17.37 -19.97
CA ALA A 506 15.05 -16.15 -20.62
C ALA A 506 14.11 -14.98 -20.31
N ARG A 507 14.56 -13.77 -20.53
CA ARG A 507 13.79 -12.52 -20.39
C ARG A 507 13.18 -12.27 -19.02
N LEU A 508 13.75 -12.86 -17.97
CA LEU A 508 13.33 -12.54 -16.60
C LEU A 508 13.68 -11.08 -16.26
N PRO A 509 12.80 -10.34 -15.58
CA PRO A 509 12.99 -8.93 -15.25
C PRO A 509 13.96 -8.75 -14.07
N VAL A 510 15.17 -9.30 -14.19
CA VAL A 510 16.21 -9.21 -13.15
C VAL A 510 16.72 -7.78 -13.07
N THR A 511 16.81 -7.26 -11.86
CA THR A 511 17.25 -5.89 -11.57
C THR A 511 18.57 -5.82 -10.81
N ARG A 512 18.97 -6.92 -10.15
CA ARG A 512 20.12 -6.92 -9.27
C ARG A 512 20.69 -8.34 -9.10
N LEU A 513 22.03 -8.41 -8.98
CA LEU A 513 22.77 -9.60 -8.55
C LEU A 513 23.33 -9.35 -7.16
N SER A 514 23.32 -10.35 -6.28
CA SER A 514 24.08 -10.36 -5.04
C SER A 514 24.93 -11.63 -4.91
N CYS A 515 26.02 -11.51 -4.16
CA CYS A 515 26.84 -12.66 -3.78
C CYS A 515 27.63 -12.36 -2.50
N THR A 516 28.17 -13.41 -1.89
CA THR A 516 29.17 -13.34 -0.82
C THR A 516 30.48 -13.93 -1.29
N THR A 517 31.56 -13.58 -0.61
CA THR A 517 32.89 -14.16 -0.88
C THR A 517 33.64 -14.39 0.43
N PRO A 518 34.34 -15.53 0.60
CA PRO A 518 35.25 -15.78 1.71
C PRO A 518 36.61 -15.08 1.55
N THR A 519 36.89 -14.46 0.38
CA THR A 519 38.18 -13.80 0.11
C THR A 519 38.33 -12.56 1.00
N ALA A 520 39.30 -12.58 1.92
CA ALA A 520 39.43 -11.60 3.00
C ALA A 520 39.89 -10.21 2.55
N LEU A 521 40.65 -10.13 1.46
CA LEU A 521 41.17 -8.86 0.93
C LEU A 521 41.14 -8.86 -0.59
N PHE A 522 40.39 -7.96 -1.17
CA PHE A 522 40.37 -7.71 -2.62
C PHE A 522 39.73 -6.38 -2.96
N GLN A 523 40.07 -5.89 -4.14
CA GLN A 523 39.34 -4.85 -4.86
C GLN A 523 39.28 -5.29 -6.31
N ARG A 524 38.04 -5.39 -6.86
CA ARG A 524 37.80 -5.87 -8.23
C ARG A 524 36.71 -5.06 -8.89
N GLU A 525 36.91 -4.76 -10.15
CA GLU A 525 35.87 -4.35 -11.06
C GLU A 525 35.22 -5.63 -11.61
N VAL A 526 33.90 -5.73 -11.47
CA VAL A 526 33.11 -6.85 -11.98
C VAL A 526 32.13 -6.36 -13.02
N THR A 527 31.96 -7.09 -14.08
CA THR A 527 31.05 -6.79 -15.19
C THR A 527 30.10 -7.97 -15.42
N LEU A 528 28.83 -7.69 -15.46
CA LEU A 528 27.79 -8.65 -15.84
C LEU A 528 27.36 -8.35 -17.28
N TYR A 529 27.33 -9.38 -18.14
CA TYR A 529 26.91 -9.27 -19.52
C TYR A 529 26.21 -10.54 -19.99
N GLU A 530 25.55 -10.46 -21.14
CA GLU A 530 25.02 -11.59 -21.88
C GLU A 530 25.57 -11.60 -23.31
N GLU A 531 25.56 -12.76 -23.96
CA GLU A 531 25.92 -12.88 -25.36
C GLU A 531 24.63 -12.95 -26.19
N LEU A 532 24.43 -11.96 -27.03
CA LEU A 532 23.32 -11.87 -27.97
C LEU A 532 23.82 -12.05 -29.41
N VAL A 533 22.89 -12.35 -30.29
CA VAL A 533 23.18 -12.50 -31.72
C VAL A 533 22.51 -11.37 -32.47
N ASP A 534 23.23 -10.65 -33.29
CA ASP A 534 22.69 -9.58 -34.13
C ASP A 534 21.91 -10.12 -35.37
N GLU A 535 21.33 -9.23 -36.12
CA GLU A 535 20.60 -9.56 -37.36
C GLU A 535 21.44 -10.26 -38.43
N ARG A 536 22.79 -10.16 -38.35
CA ARG A 536 23.75 -10.79 -39.25
C ARG A 536 24.20 -12.15 -38.76
N GLY A 537 23.78 -12.58 -37.58
CA GLY A 537 24.19 -13.81 -36.95
C GLY A 537 25.53 -13.70 -36.20
N GLU A 538 26.06 -12.50 -35.97
CA GLU A 538 27.29 -12.28 -35.24
C GLU A 538 26.97 -12.17 -33.73
N LYS A 539 27.81 -12.84 -32.90
CA LYS A 539 27.69 -12.75 -31.45
C LYS A 539 28.31 -11.46 -30.93
N TYR A 540 27.59 -10.73 -30.10
CA TYR A 540 28.10 -9.57 -29.41
C TYR A 540 27.79 -9.63 -27.92
N ARG A 541 28.60 -8.92 -27.12
CA ARG A 541 28.40 -8.79 -25.68
C ARG A 541 27.48 -7.61 -25.39
N HIS A 542 26.36 -7.89 -24.73
CA HIS A 542 25.48 -6.86 -24.19
C HIS A 542 25.76 -6.73 -22.69
N GLN A 543 26.35 -5.63 -22.27
CA GLN A 543 26.64 -5.36 -20.88
C GLN A 543 25.34 -5.04 -20.14
N LEU A 544 25.11 -5.72 -19.02
CA LEU A 544 23.94 -5.56 -18.17
C LEU A 544 24.21 -4.69 -16.93
N GLY A 545 25.47 -4.57 -16.52
CA GLY A 545 25.87 -3.75 -15.39
C GLY A 545 27.33 -3.96 -15.00
N ALA A 546 27.85 -3.07 -14.15
CA ALA A 546 29.19 -3.17 -13.59
C ALA A 546 29.22 -2.64 -12.15
N ALA A 547 30.17 -3.16 -11.34
CA ALA A 547 30.36 -2.71 -9.97
C ALA A 547 31.80 -2.83 -9.53
N SER A 548 32.21 -2.00 -8.58
CA SER A 548 33.51 -2.11 -7.91
C SER A 548 33.31 -2.75 -6.53
N TRP A 549 33.82 -3.97 -6.37
CA TRP A 549 33.73 -4.70 -5.11
C TRP A 549 35.04 -4.63 -4.34
N MET A 550 34.95 -4.29 -3.06
CA MET A 550 36.12 -4.18 -2.18
C MET A 550 35.85 -4.78 -0.81
N GLN A 551 36.74 -5.65 -0.34
CA GLN A 551 36.77 -6.17 1.00
C GLN A 551 38.12 -5.91 1.67
N LYS A 552 38.07 -5.48 2.95
CA LYS A 552 39.24 -5.26 3.80
C LYS A 552 39.30 -6.29 4.91
N PRO A 553 40.50 -6.70 5.35
CA PRO A 553 40.66 -7.65 6.47
C PRO A 553 39.99 -7.15 7.75
N GLY A 554 39.46 -8.04 8.57
CA GLY A 554 38.87 -7.73 9.88
C GLY A 554 37.40 -7.26 9.83
N ARG A 555 36.78 -7.13 8.65
CA ARG A 555 35.32 -7.00 8.52
C ARG A 555 34.69 -8.37 8.31
N GLN A 556 33.48 -8.54 8.87
CA GLN A 556 32.65 -9.72 8.59
C GLN A 556 32.37 -9.84 7.08
N SER A 557 32.16 -11.04 6.59
CA SER A 557 31.77 -11.29 5.20
C SER A 557 30.60 -10.39 4.82
N ARG A 558 30.82 -9.55 3.82
CA ARG A 558 29.85 -8.58 3.30
C ARG A 558 29.16 -9.19 2.09
N GLU A 559 27.87 -8.92 1.94
CA GLU A 559 27.17 -9.15 0.70
C GLU A 559 27.53 -8.08 -0.32
N PHE A 560 27.88 -8.50 -1.53
CA PHE A 560 28.23 -7.63 -2.65
C PHE A 560 27.07 -7.56 -3.63
N PHE A 561 26.81 -6.38 -4.16
CA PHE A 561 25.72 -6.13 -5.07
C PHE A 561 26.22 -5.61 -6.42
N LEU A 562 25.47 -5.94 -7.48
CA LEU A 562 25.62 -5.37 -8.80
C LEU A 562 24.21 -5.07 -9.32
N ALA A 563 23.88 -3.81 -9.53
CA ALA A 563 22.62 -3.42 -10.16
C ALA A 563 22.69 -3.65 -11.67
N LEU A 564 21.58 -4.06 -12.28
CA LEU A 564 21.46 -4.21 -13.71
C LEU A 564 20.83 -2.95 -14.30
N ASP A 565 21.45 -2.42 -15.35
CA ASP A 565 20.96 -1.26 -16.10
C ASP A 565 19.82 -1.60 -17.08
N SER A 566 19.73 -2.89 -17.44
CA SER A 566 18.68 -3.45 -18.31
C SER A 566 18.36 -4.88 -17.92
N SER A 567 17.13 -5.33 -18.21
CA SER A 567 16.73 -6.72 -18.01
C SER A 567 17.38 -7.63 -19.04
N PRO A 568 17.90 -8.81 -18.65
CA PRO A 568 18.53 -9.76 -19.56
C PRO A 568 17.50 -10.34 -20.56
N GLN A 569 17.95 -10.56 -21.78
CA GLN A 569 17.17 -11.24 -22.84
C GLN A 569 17.47 -12.73 -22.91
N SER A 570 18.72 -13.11 -22.55
CA SER A 570 19.18 -14.50 -22.50
C SER A 570 18.88 -15.14 -21.15
N ASP A 571 18.81 -16.47 -21.12
CA ASP A 571 18.81 -17.28 -19.90
C ASP A 571 20.21 -17.55 -19.37
N THR A 572 21.25 -17.08 -20.06
CA THR A 572 22.66 -17.32 -19.74
C THR A 572 23.39 -16.00 -19.61
N LEU A 573 23.85 -15.69 -18.40
CA LEU A 573 24.59 -14.49 -18.09
C LEU A 573 26.03 -14.84 -17.75
N PHE A 574 26.94 -13.89 -17.94
CA PHE A 574 28.35 -14.03 -17.61
C PHE A 574 28.76 -12.91 -16.67
N LEU A 575 29.30 -13.30 -15.50
CA LEU A 575 29.95 -12.39 -14.57
C LEU A 575 31.46 -12.53 -14.77
N GLU A 576 32.16 -11.41 -14.97
CA GLU A 576 33.60 -11.39 -15.34
C GLU A 576 34.35 -10.40 -14.48
N THR A 577 35.59 -10.73 -14.11
CA THR A 577 36.51 -9.82 -13.41
C THR A 577 37.96 -10.10 -13.81
N HIS A 578 38.74 -9.02 -13.93
CA HIS A 578 40.19 -9.10 -14.08
C HIS A 578 40.88 -9.20 -12.72
N ASN A 579 41.65 -10.25 -12.51
CA ASN A 579 42.36 -10.51 -11.27
C ASN A 579 43.70 -9.74 -11.18
N GLY A 580 44.22 -9.24 -12.31
CA GLY A 580 45.57 -8.71 -12.38
C GLY A 580 46.61 -9.78 -12.02
N ASP A 581 47.45 -9.50 -11.04
CA ASP A 581 48.47 -10.43 -10.52
C ASP A 581 48.03 -11.10 -9.20
N ASN A 582 46.75 -11.03 -8.85
CA ASN A 582 46.22 -11.61 -7.63
C ASN A 582 45.44 -12.92 -7.91
N PRO A 583 45.27 -13.78 -6.89
CA PRO A 583 44.45 -14.97 -7.03
C PRO A 583 42.97 -14.62 -7.34
N PRO A 584 42.28 -15.56 -8.03
CA PRO A 584 40.83 -15.38 -8.26
C PRO A 584 40.04 -15.27 -6.96
N ILE A 585 38.96 -14.50 -6.98
CA ILE A 585 37.99 -14.47 -5.88
C ILE A 585 37.05 -15.68 -6.00
N VAL A 586 36.56 -16.15 -4.86
CA VAL A 586 35.58 -17.23 -4.80
C VAL A 586 34.21 -16.60 -4.54
N LEU A 587 33.23 -16.96 -5.35
CA LEU A 587 31.83 -16.46 -5.16
C LEU A 587 31.00 -17.54 -4.47
N GLU A 588 30.21 -17.10 -3.49
CA GLU A 588 29.27 -17.92 -2.75
C GLU A 588 27.88 -17.24 -2.73
N LYS A 589 26.84 -18.04 -2.55
CA LYS A 589 25.46 -17.55 -2.38
C LYS A 589 25.05 -16.54 -3.46
N VAL A 590 25.36 -16.85 -4.72
CA VAL A 590 24.96 -15.99 -5.84
C VAL A 590 23.46 -16.03 -5.98
N GLN A 591 22.83 -14.85 -5.96
CA GLN A 591 21.39 -14.68 -6.12
C GLN A 591 21.12 -13.54 -7.10
N LEU A 592 20.04 -13.69 -7.84
CA LEU A 592 19.49 -12.66 -8.73
C LEU A 592 18.14 -12.22 -8.16
N PHE A 593 17.81 -10.96 -8.33
CA PHE A 593 16.56 -10.40 -7.80
C PHE A 593 15.73 -9.78 -8.90
N HIS A 594 14.43 -10.03 -8.82
CA HIS A 594 13.44 -9.42 -9.70
C HIS A 594 12.26 -8.84 -8.89
N PRO A 595 11.56 -7.80 -9.38
CA PRO A 595 10.36 -7.28 -8.70
C PRO A 595 9.25 -8.33 -8.71
N ALA A 596 8.50 -8.41 -7.63
CA ALA A 596 7.28 -9.20 -7.57
C ALA A 596 6.16 -8.46 -8.30
N THR A 597 5.63 -9.08 -9.35
CA THR A 597 4.43 -8.59 -10.06
C THR A 597 3.26 -9.45 -9.67
N ARG A 598 2.14 -8.82 -9.32
CA ARG A 598 0.92 -9.48 -8.87
C ARG A 598 -0.28 -9.03 -9.67
N ILE A 599 -1.31 -9.87 -9.74
CA ILE A 599 -2.64 -9.50 -10.22
C ILE A 599 -3.67 -9.72 -9.13
N LEU A 600 -4.64 -8.79 -9.05
CA LEU A 600 -5.78 -8.85 -8.14
C LEU A 600 -7.05 -9.07 -8.95
N PHE A 601 -7.89 -10.01 -8.53
CA PHE A 601 -9.14 -10.36 -9.22
C PHE A 601 -10.17 -10.95 -8.26
N LYS A 602 -11.41 -11.14 -8.72
CA LYS A 602 -12.48 -11.81 -7.98
C LYS A 602 -12.66 -13.22 -8.51
N ALA A 603 -12.80 -14.20 -7.62
CA ALA A 603 -13.11 -15.59 -7.99
C ALA A 603 -14.05 -16.27 -7.01
N GLY A 604 -14.82 -17.25 -7.48
CA GLY A 604 -15.56 -18.20 -6.67
C GLY A 604 -14.66 -19.31 -6.12
N SER A 605 -15.12 -20.06 -5.11
CA SER A 605 -14.36 -21.19 -4.52
C SER A 605 -14.18 -22.37 -5.48
N ASP A 606 -15.16 -22.56 -6.36
CA ASP A 606 -15.23 -23.71 -7.28
C ASP A 606 -14.84 -23.33 -8.71
N ASP A 607 -14.23 -22.16 -8.89
CA ASP A 607 -13.84 -21.67 -10.20
C ASP A 607 -12.66 -22.44 -10.78
N GLU A 608 -12.83 -22.98 -11.96
CA GLU A 608 -11.72 -23.50 -12.77
C GLU A 608 -11.17 -22.35 -13.62
N LEU A 609 -10.08 -21.74 -13.14
CA LEU A 609 -9.44 -20.60 -13.77
C LEU A 609 -8.12 -20.99 -14.42
N PHE A 610 -7.86 -20.41 -15.60
CA PHE A 610 -6.59 -20.55 -16.31
C PHE A 610 -5.98 -19.19 -16.62
N LEU A 611 -4.69 -19.07 -16.36
CA LEU A 611 -3.89 -17.94 -16.77
C LEU A 611 -3.22 -18.27 -18.12
N TYR A 612 -3.48 -17.47 -19.16
CA TYR A 612 -2.95 -17.62 -20.51
C TYR A 612 -1.91 -16.55 -20.81
N TYR A 613 -0.81 -16.91 -21.47
CA TYR A 613 0.29 -16.02 -21.86
C TYR A 613 1.10 -16.59 -23.05
N GLY A 614 2.05 -15.81 -23.58
CA GLY A 614 2.91 -16.22 -24.71
C GLY A 614 2.33 -15.91 -26.08
N ASN A 615 1.43 -14.92 -26.22
CA ASN A 615 0.93 -14.44 -27.51
C ASN A 615 1.60 -13.10 -27.86
N PRO A 616 2.61 -13.06 -28.75
CA PRO A 616 3.34 -11.84 -29.10
C PRO A 616 2.53 -10.78 -29.86
N ARG A 617 1.31 -11.11 -30.30
CA ARG A 617 0.44 -10.19 -31.04
C ARG A 617 -0.73 -9.66 -30.20
N ALA A 618 -0.88 -10.12 -28.96
CA ALA A 618 -1.95 -9.66 -28.10
C ALA A 618 -1.69 -8.22 -27.64
N THR A 619 -2.75 -7.44 -27.51
CA THR A 619 -2.74 -6.11 -26.92
C THR A 619 -3.26 -6.17 -25.50
N ALA A 620 -2.89 -5.21 -24.64
CA ALA A 620 -3.35 -5.15 -23.27
C ALA A 620 -4.88 -5.19 -23.14
N PRO A 621 -5.44 -5.98 -22.20
CA PRO A 621 -6.87 -5.95 -21.94
C PRO A 621 -7.25 -4.61 -21.30
N ARG A 622 -8.49 -4.20 -21.50
CA ARG A 622 -9.05 -3.01 -20.84
C ARG A 622 -10.28 -3.44 -20.04
N TYR A 623 -10.19 -3.34 -18.74
CA TYR A 623 -11.26 -3.66 -17.81
C TYR A 623 -11.63 -2.41 -17.01
N ASP A 624 -12.92 -2.19 -16.75
CA ASP A 624 -13.40 -1.04 -15.96
C ASP A 624 -13.19 -1.24 -14.44
N LEU A 625 -12.22 -2.08 -14.06
CA LEU A 625 -11.93 -2.44 -12.67
C LEU A 625 -11.38 -1.28 -11.84
N SER A 626 -10.72 -0.30 -12.44
CA SER A 626 -10.16 0.86 -11.71
C SER A 626 -11.23 1.60 -10.91
N LEU A 627 -12.47 1.64 -11.41
CA LEU A 627 -13.62 2.27 -10.75
C LEU A 627 -14.01 1.59 -9.43
N VAL A 628 -13.77 0.29 -9.32
CA VAL A 628 -14.19 -0.55 -8.19
C VAL A 628 -13.03 -1.25 -7.49
N ALA A 629 -11.81 -1.05 -7.93
CA ALA A 629 -10.61 -1.71 -7.40
C ALA A 629 -10.38 -1.42 -5.90
N GLY A 630 -10.89 -0.32 -5.37
CA GLY A 630 -10.91 -0.06 -3.92
C GLY A 630 -11.59 -1.16 -3.11
N GLN A 631 -12.56 -1.88 -3.69
CA GLN A 631 -13.20 -3.03 -3.04
C GLN A 631 -12.25 -4.23 -2.94
N LEU A 632 -11.40 -4.48 -3.95
CA LEU A 632 -10.36 -5.51 -3.91
C LEU A 632 -9.28 -5.18 -2.89
N LEU A 633 -8.89 -3.91 -2.78
CA LEU A 633 -7.85 -3.46 -1.84
C LEU A 633 -8.30 -3.48 -0.38
N SER A 634 -9.58 -3.20 -0.10
CA SER A 634 -10.13 -3.24 1.25
C SER A 634 -10.58 -4.64 1.68
N ALA A 635 -10.80 -5.56 0.73
CA ALA A 635 -11.20 -6.92 1.04
C ALA A 635 -10.05 -7.74 1.65
N ASP A 636 -10.42 -8.75 2.43
CA ASP A 636 -9.47 -9.78 2.86
C ASP A 636 -9.14 -10.67 1.66
N ARG A 637 -7.89 -10.54 1.16
CA ARG A 637 -7.40 -11.20 -0.05
C ARG A 637 -6.89 -12.60 0.25
N ALA A 638 -7.32 -13.59 -0.53
CA ALA A 638 -6.73 -14.91 -0.53
C ALA A 638 -5.60 -14.99 -1.58
N THR A 639 -4.58 -15.78 -1.31
CA THR A 639 -3.51 -16.06 -2.27
C THR A 639 -3.93 -17.20 -3.19
N ALA A 640 -4.06 -16.90 -4.48
CA ALA A 640 -4.20 -17.92 -5.51
C ALA A 640 -2.83 -18.52 -5.84
N SER A 641 -2.80 -19.83 -6.13
CA SER A 641 -1.56 -20.53 -6.45
C SER A 641 -1.59 -21.04 -7.88
N PRO A 642 -0.55 -20.78 -8.70
CA PRO A 642 -0.45 -21.31 -10.05
C PRO A 642 -0.12 -22.80 -10.00
N GLY A 643 -0.70 -23.58 -10.91
CA GLY A 643 -0.33 -24.97 -11.15
C GLY A 643 0.80 -25.08 -12.18
N ALA A 644 1.08 -26.30 -12.65
CA ALA A 644 2.12 -26.52 -13.66
C ALA A 644 1.75 -25.85 -15.01
N GLU A 645 2.77 -25.28 -15.66
CA GLU A 645 2.63 -24.73 -17.01
C GLU A 645 2.23 -25.81 -18.01
N GLN A 646 1.31 -25.48 -18.88
CA GLN A 646 0.84 -26.32 -19.99
C GLN A 646 1.13 -25.61 -21.30
N GLN A 647 1.89 -26.23 -22.17
CA GLN A 647 2.14 -25.73 -23.53
C GLN A 647 0.98 -26.14 -24.44
N LEU A 648 0.29 -25.17 -25.04
CA LEU A 648 -0.89 -25.34 -25.89
C LEU A 648 -0.52 -25.56 -27.37
N LEU A 649 0.40 -24.74 -27.84
CA LEU A 649 0.89 -24.82 -29.20
C LEU A 649 2.25 -25.49 -29.19
N LYS A 650 2.39 -26.58 -29.96
CA LYS A 650 3.71 -27.12 -30.22
C LYS A 650 4.50 -26.08 -31.04
N PRO A 651 5.79 -25.85 -30.73
CA PRO A 651 6.62 -24.96 -31.51
C PRO A 651 6.53 -25.37 -32.98
N SER A 652 5.99 -24.51 -33.82
CA SER A 652 6.04 -24.73 -35.26
C SER A 652 7.50 -24.53 -35.70
N TRP A 653 7.99 -25.33 -36.63
CA TRP A 653 9.30 -25.11 -37.24
C TRP A 653 9.47 -23.67 -37.78
N ARG A 654 8.36 -22.95 -38.01
CA ARG A 654 8.33 -21.54 -38.45
C ARG A 654 8.57 -20.56 -37.27
N ASP A 655 8.38 -20.99 -36.04
CA ASP A 655 8.59 -20.16 -34.82
C ASP A 655 10.05 -20.17 -34.35
N HIS A 656 10.88 -21.07 -34.91
CA HIS A 656 12.32 -20.95 -34.84
C HIS A 656 12.73 -19.89 -35.88
N GLU A 657 12.68 -18.62 -35.49
CA GLU A 657 13.53 -17.62 -36.10
C GLU A 657 14.97 -18.04 -35.81
N MET A 658 15.52 -18.90 -36.67
CA MET A 658 16.94 -19.17 -36.68
C MET A 658 17.63 -17.89 -37.11
N PRO A 659 18.37 -17.20 -36.26
CA PRO A 659 19.16 -16.06 -36.68
C PRO A 659 20.12 -16.56 -37.76
N GLY A 660 19.97 -16.11 -38.98
CA GLY A 660 20.85 -16.41 -40.10
C GLY A 660 20.41 -17.47 -41.15
N GLN A 661 19.35 -18.28 -40.94
CA GLN A 661 18.95 -19.28 -41.94
C GLN A 661 17.88 -18.80 -42.94
N GLY A 662 17.19 -17.68 -42.68
CA GLY A 662 16.36 -17.03 -43.71
C GLY A 662 17.15 -16.64 -44.96
N GLY A 663 18.41 -16.32 -44.81
CA GLY A 663 19.34 -16.08 -45.89
C GLY A 663 19.58 -17.29 -46.79
N VAL A 664 19.78 -18.49 -46.23
CA VAL A 664 20.09 -19.69 -47.04
C VAL A 664 18.91 -20.11 -47.87
N ILE A 665 17.69 -20.11 -47.34
CA ILE A 665 16.48 -20.44 -48.10
C ILE A 665 16.20 -19.36 -49.15
N PHE A 666 16.37 -18.08 -48.83
CA PHE A 666 16.26 -17.00 -49.80
C PHE A 666 17.26 -17.13 -50.93
N TRP A 667 18.54 -17.38 -50.62
CA TRP A 667 19.59 -17.55 -51.63
C TRP A 667 19.41 -18.82 -52.43
N ALA A 668 18.89 -19.91 -51.87
CA ALA A 668 18.56 -21.13 -52.62
C ALA A 668 17.41 -20.91 -53.61
N ILE A 669 16.34 -20.19 -53.17
CA ILE A 669 15.23 -19.84 -54.08
C ILE A 669 15.70 -18.86 -55.16
N LEU A 670 16.51 -17.85 -54.80
CA LEU A 670 17.07 -16.90 -55.75
C LEU A 670 17.97 -17.62 -56.78
N ALA A 671 18.84 -18.52 -56.33
CA ALA A 671 19.69 -19.34 -57.24
C ALA A 671 18.84 -20.21 -58.19
N LEU A 672 17.75 -20.80 -57.68
CA LEU A 672 16.82 -21.57 -58.49
C LEU A 672 16.16 -20.69 -59.56
N VAL A 673 15.67 -19.52 -59.23
CA VAL A 673 15.07 -18.55 -60.13
C VAL A 673 16.05 -18.10 -61.21
N VAL A 674 17.30 -17.78 -60.83
CA VAL A 674 18.36 -17.40 -61.77
C VAL A 674 18.71 -18.54 -62.69
N ALA A 675 18.81 -19.80 -62.20
CA ALA A 675 19.06 -20.99 -63.05
C ALA A 675 17.94 -21.21 -64.04
N VAL A 676 16.67 -21.05 -63.64
CA VAL A 676 15.52 -21.16 -64.54
C VAL A 676 15.57 -20.06 -65.64
N LEU A 677 15.87 -18.81 -65.23
CA LEU A 677 16.00 -17.71 -66.20
C LEU A 677 17.14 -17.93 -67.15
N LEU A 678 18.30 -18.41 -66.74
CA LEU A 678 19.42 -18.75 -67.61
C LEU A 678 19.07 -19.88 -68.57
N ALA A 679 18.34 -20.90 -68.12
CA ALA A 679 17.86 -21.99 -68.96
C ALA A 679 16.86 -21.50 -70.04
N VAL A 680 15.98 -20.56 -69.68
CA VAL A 680 15.04 -19.93 -70.66
C VAL A 680 15.82 -19.06 -71.66
N ILE A 681 16.77 -18.26 -71.21
CA ILE A 681 17.60 -17.42 -72.07
C ILE A 681 18.45 -18.29 -73.03
N SER A 682 19.04 -19.38 -72.54
CA SER A 682 19.82 -20.28 -73.36
C SER A 682 18.99 -20.98 -74.50
N ARG A 683 17.68 -21.17 -74.26
CA ARG A 683 16.75 -21.67 -75.25
C ARG A 683 16.30 -20.63 -76.31
N LEU A 684 16.31 -19.35 -75.89
CA LEU A 684 15.88 -18.25 -76.77
C LEU A 684 17.02 -17.65 -77.57
N LEU A 685 18.27 -17.94 -77.22
CA LEU A 685 19.42 -17.50 -78.05
C LEU A 685 19.47 -18.30 -79.38
N PRO A 686 19.54 -17.62 -80.55
CA PRO A 686 19.65 -18.28 -81.80
C PRO A 686 20.97 -19.04 -81.90
N LYS A 687 20.91 -20.31 -82.32
CA LYS A 687 22.09 -21.14 -82.58
C LYS A 687 22.98 -20.43 -83.61
N ALA A 688 24.26 -20.25 -83.25
CA ALA A 688 25.23 -19.74 -84.22
C ALA A 688 25.28 -20.59 -85.47
N PRO A 689 25.35 -20.00 -86.68
CA PRO A 689 25.48 -20.77 -87.90
C PRO A 689 26.79 -21.55 -87.93
N THR A 690 26.72 -22.83 -88.21
CA THR A 690 27.86 -23.71 -88.47
C THR A 690 28.69 -23.16 -89.63
N PRO A 691 30.02 -22.99 -89.48
CA PRO A 691 30.88 -22.62 -90.60
C PRO A 691 30.92 -23.77 -91.63
N ALA A 692 30.77 -23.42 -92.89
CA ALA A 692 30.87 -24.32 -94.08
C ALA A 692 32.30 -24.79 -94.32
#